data_16851e61f6898de79cd0be677aab0ac2
#
_entry.id   16851e61f6898de79cd0be677aab0ac2
#
_cell.length_a   1.000
_cell.length_b   1.000
_cell.length_c   1.000
_cell.angle_alpha   90.00
_cell.angle_beta   90.00
_cell.angle_gamma   90.00
#
_symmetry.space_group_name_H-M   'P 1'
#
loop_
_entity.id
_entity.type
_entity.pdbx_description
1 polymer ?
#
loop_
_entity_poly.entity_id
_entity_poly.type
_entity_poly.pdbx_seq_one_letter_code
_entity_poly.pdbx_strand_id
1 'polypeptide(L)'
;MTTRTEQEDSMSTVTPTRAPHPDTPPGHRSEGRVGGGLFDPAQLVRSFPDAVRKLDPRVMVKSPVMFVVLIGSVFTTVLACLDPGEWFGWAIAAWLWLTTVFANLAEAVAEGRGKAQADTLRRAKTDTVARRLTGGSEERVPGTELRIGDLVVCEAGDIIPGDGDVVEGVASVDESAITGESAPVIRESGGDRSAVTGGTKVLSDRIVVKITTKPGETFIDRMISLVEGAARQKTPNEIALNILLASLTIVFLLAVVTLQPFAIYAGQGQSMIVLTALLVCLIPTTIGALLSAIGIAGMDRLVQRNVLAMSGRAVEAAGDVSTLLLDKTGTITLGNRQAAEFVPVKGTTEAELADAAQLSSLADETPEGRSIVVLAKEKYGLRERHQGELSGAAWVAFTAQTRMSGVDVDGRKVRKGATGSVVAWVKERGGSVSQDAQSLTDTISGAGGTPLLVALEDERGARVLGVIHLKDVVKEGMRERFDELRRMGIRTVMITGDNPLTAKAIAEEAGVDDFLAEATPEDKMALIKREQAGGKLVAMTGDGTNDAPALAQADVGVAMNTGTSAAKEAGNMVDLDSNPTKLIEIVEIGKQLLITRGALTTFSIANDVAKYFAIIPAMFAVVYPGLDKLNIMQLSSPQSAILSAVVFNALIIIALVPLALKGVRYRPSSADSMLRRNLGIYGLGGLVAPFIGIKIIDMVISLVPGLN
;
A
#
# COMPACT_ATOMS: atom_id res chain seq x y z
N MET A 1 -24.09 33.37 70.93
CA MET A 1 -24.96 32.19 70.92
C MET A 1 -24.59 31.39 69.68
N THR A 2 -23.92 30.29 69.94
CA THR A 2 -23.67 29.07 69.18
C THR A 2 -23.32 29.16 67.66
N THR A 3 -22.06 29.17 67.43
CA THR A 3 -21.33 28.78 66.24
C THR A 3 -21.42 27.27 66.01
N ARG A 4 -21.71 26.85 64.77
CA ARG A 4 -21.57 25.47 64.34
C ARG A 4 -20.71 25.43 63.07
N THR A 5 -19.52 24.91 63.26
CA THR A 5 -18.50 24.57 62.27
C THR A 5 -18.99 23.39 61.46
N GLU A 6 -19.02 23.52 60.10
CA GLU A 6 -19.14 22.39 59.16
C GLU A 6 -17.75 21.98 58.71
N GLN A 7 -17.42 20.72 58.97
CA GLN A 7 -16.25 20.01 58.49
C GLN A 7 -16.58 19.43 57.10
N GLU A 8 -15.85 19.84 56.07
CA GLU A 8 -15.87 19.21 54.75
C GLU A 8 -15.03 17.92 54.79
N ASP A 9 -15.68 16.81 54.59
CA ASP A 9 -15.05 15.50 54.37
C ASP A 9 -14.59 15.42 52.90
N SER A 10 -13.29 15.39 52.68
CA SER A 10 -12.68 15.11 51.37
C SER A 10 -12.69 13.61 51.11
N MET A 11 -13.62 13.17 50.28
CA MET A 11 -13.67 11.81 49.72
C MET A 11 -12.61 11.66 48.62
N SER A 12 -11.47 11.05 48.93
CA SER A 12 -10.46 10.63 47.99
C SER A 12 -10.97 9.39 47.21
N THR A 13 -11.19 9.58 45.91
CA THR A 13 -11.45 8.48 44.97
C THR A 13 -10.17 7.66 44.76
N VAL A 14 -10.13 6.48 45.36
CA VAL A 14 -9.11 5.45 45.12
C VAL A 14 -9.40 4.78 43.78
N THR A 15 -8.61 5.03 42.76
CA THR A 15 -8.59 4.30 41.51
C THR A 15 -7.99 2.91 41.77
N PRO A 16 -8.62 1.79 41.38
CA PRO A 16 -8.03 0.48 41.58
C PRO A 16 -6.82 0.29 40.65
N THR A 17 -5.67 0.11 41.26
CA THR A 17 -4.43 -0.27 40.59
C THR A 17 -4.59 -1.68 40.04
N ARG A 18 -4.59 -1.82 38.72
CA ARG A 18 -4.60 -3.09 38.01
C ARG A 18 -3.27 -3.81 38.28
N ALA A 19 -3.35 -5.00 38.87
CA ALA A 19 -2.18 -5.85 39.09
C ALA A 19 -1.52 -6.21 37.74
N PRO A 20 -0.17 -6.28 37.67
CA PRO A 20 0.50 -6.68 36.45
C PRO A 20 0.28 -8.17 36.18
N HIS A 21 -0.14 -8.50 34.96
CA HIS A 21 -0.14 -9.86 34.44
C HIS A 21 1.30 -10.40 34.41
N PRO A 22 1.57 -11.60 34.92
CA PRO A 22 2.84 -12.27 34.68
C PRO A 22 2.86 -12.80 33.22
N ASP A 23 4.06 -12.74 32.63
CA ASP A 23 4.43 -13.32 31.33
C ASP A 23 4.02 -12.56 30.07
N THR A 24 4.56 -11.35 29.93
CA THR A 24 4.87 -10.82 28.60
C THR A 24 6.37 -11.08 28.35
N PRO A 25 6.76 -11.87 27.34
CA PRO A 25 8.17 -12.01 27.01
C PRO A 25 8.74 -10.65 26.60
N PRO A 26 10.03 -10.38 26.89
CA PRO A 26 10.65 -9.10 26.56
C PRO A 26 10.53 -8.87 25.06
N GLY A 27 9.85 -7.78 24.70
CA GLY A 27 9.63 -7.40 23.32
C GLY A 27 10.95 -7.35 22.55
N HIS A 28 11.11 -8.22 21.58
CA HIS A 28 12.10 -8.05 20.54
C HIS A 28 11.83 -6.67 19.90
N ARG A 29 12.70 -5.71 20.21
CA ARG A 29 12.83 -4.51 19.40
C ARG A 29 13.09 -4.99 17.99
N SER A 30 12.16 -4.73 17.09
CA SER A 30 12.38 -4.89 15.67
C SER A 30 13.53 -3.94 15.26
N GLU A 31 14.74 -4.46 15.29
CA GLU A 31 15.89 -3.84 14.63
C GLU A 31 15.65 -3.94 13.12
N GLY A 32 15.08 -2.90 12.54
CA GLY A 32 14.86 -2.87 11.10
C GLY A 32 14.01 -1.73 10.56
N ARG A 33 13.30 -0.98 11.40
CA ARG A 33 12.71 0.27 10.92
C ARG A 33 13.81 1.32 10.79
N VAL A 34 14.13 1.70 9.54
CA VAL A 34 14.93 2.89 9.23
C VAL A 34 14.15 4.11 9.72
N GLY A 35 14.21 4.35 11.03
CA GLY A 35 13.57 5.46 11.74
C GLY A 35 14.40 6.73 11.71
N GLY A 36 15.15 7.00 10.64
CA GLY A 36 15.83 8.26 10.40
C GLY A 36 14.81 9.35 10.07
N GLY A 37 14.87 10.49 10.79
CA GLY A 37 14.09 11.67 10.44
C GLY A 37 14.35 12.10 8.99
N LEU A 38 13.49 12.97 8.42
CA LEU A 38 13.59 13.43 7.02
C LEU A 38 14.95 14.06 6.67
N PHE A 39 15.65 14.57 7.66
CA PHE A 39 17.00 15.15 7.59
C PHE A 39 17.96 14.36 8.48
N ASP A 40 18.01 13.04 8.35
CA ASP A 40 19.08 12.27 8.98
C ASP A 40 20.41 12.68 8.33
N PRO A 41 21.34 13.32 9.09
CA PRO A 41 22.61 13.75 8.57
C PRO A 41 23.42 12.62 7.91
N ALA A 42 23.28 11.40 8.44
CA ALA A 42 23.96 10.24 7.88
C ALA A 42 23.42 9.88 6.49
N GLN A 43 22.09 10.00 6.26
CA GLN A 43 21.47 9.76 4.96
C GLN A 43 21.85 10.87 3.96
N LEU A 44 21.87 12.13 4.39
CA LEU A 44 22.30 13.25 3.52
C LEU A 44 23.73 13.06 3.04
N VAL A 45 24.66 12.73 3.96
CA VAL A 45 26.08 12.47 3.61
C VAL A 45 26.21 11.28 2.66
N ARG A 46 25.46 10.20 2.88
CA ARG A 46 25.49 9.01 2.00
C ARG A 46 24.91 9.29 0.62
N SER A 47 23.92 10.16 0.50
CA SER A 47 23.28 10.51 -0.79
C SER A 47 24.05 11.60 -1.57
N PHE A 48 25.00 12.30 -0.93
CA PHE A 48 25.75 13.39 -1.58
C PHE A 48 26.59 12.95 -2.79
N PRO A 49 27.33 11.81 -2.78
CA PRO A 49 28.04 11.33 -3.94
C PRO A 49 27.12 11.04 -5.14
N ASP A 50 25.93 10.51 -4.90
CA ASP A 50 24.93 10.26 -5.94
C ASP A 50 24.37 11.58 -6.49
N ALA A 51 24.14 12.59 -5.64
CA ALA A 51 23.74 13.92 -6.07
C ALA A 51 24.78 14.59 -7.01
N VAL A 52 26.07 14.42 -6.70
CA VAL A 52 27.17 14.93 -7.54
C VAL A 52 27.24 14.16 -8.88
N ARG A 53 27.10 12.84 -8.87
CA ARG A 53 27.06 12.04 -10.11
C ARG A 53 25.91 12.44 -11.03
N LYS A 54 24.79 12.89 -10.49
CA LYS A 54 23.63 13.38 -11.25
C LYS A 54 23.86 14.73 -11.93
N LEU A 55 24.97 15.42 -11.66
CA LEU A 55 25.38 16.62 -12.40
C LEU A 55 25.83 16.30 -13.84
N ASP A 56 25.98 15.02 -14.21
CA ASP A 56 26.26 14.63 -15.59
C ASP A 56 25.19 15.20 -16.55
N PRO A 57 25.56 16.00 -17.55
CA PRO A 57 24.61 16.58 -18.51
C PRO A 57 23.72 15.57 -19.20
N ARG A 58 24.19 14.32 -19.38
CA ARG A 58 23.42 13.22 -19.98
C ARG A 58 22.25 12.78 -19.10
N VAL A 59 22.41 12.92 -17.79
CA VAL A 59 21.36 12.64 -16.82
C VAL A 59 20.42 13.82 -16.70
N MET A 60 20.99 15.02 -16.59
CA MET A 60 20.25 16.27 -16.39
C MET A 60 19.34 16.65 -17.57
N VAL A 61 19.67 16.28 -18.81
CA VAL A 61 18.83 16.53 -19.98
C VAL A 61 17.43 15.92 -19.89
N LYS A 62 17.26 14.90 -19.06
CA LYS A 62 15.95 14.28 -18.79
C LYS A 62 15.02 15.18 -17.97
N SER A 63 15.55 16.24 -17.35
CA SER A 63 14.83 17.28 -16.61
C SER A 63 15.14 18.65 -17.24
N PRO A 64 14.32 19.12 -18.21
CA PRO A 64 14.65 20.30 -19.03
C PRO A 64 14.93 21.55 -18.21
N VAL A 65 14.14 21.79 -17.15
CA VAL A 65 14.31 22.95 -16.26
C VAL A 65 15.67 22.91 -15.57
N MET A 66 16.02 21.78 -14.93
CA MET A 66 17.29 21.67 -14.22
C MET A 66 18.51 21.65 -15.16
N PHE A 67 18.32 21.17 -16.39
CA PHE A 67 19.36 21.25 -17.43
C PHE A 67 19.68 22.69 -17.78
N VAL A 68 18.66 23.57 -17.91
CA VAL A 68 18.88 25.02 -18.16
C VAL A 68 19.57 25.67 -16.96
N VAL A 69 19.23 25.29 -15.72
CA VAL A 69 19.95 25.79 -14.54
C VAL A 69 21.42 25.37 -14.56
N LEU A 70 21.71 24.11 -14.92
CA LEU A 70 23.08 23.62 -15.03
C LEU A 70 23.88 24.42 -16.09
N ILE A 71 23.31 24.66 -17.29
CA ILE A 71 23.94 25.50 -18.32
C ILE A 71 24.17 26.90 -17.79
N GLY A 72 23.19 27.50 -17.11
CA GLY A 72 23.29 28.79 -16.47
C GLY A 72 24.42 28.85 -15.43
N SER A 73 24.56 27.79 -14.61
CA SER A 73 25.64 27.67 -13.61
C SER A 73 27.02 27.67 -14.27
N VAL A 74 27.19 26.88 -15.32
CA VAL A 74 28.45 26.84 -16.09
C VAL A 74 28.72 28.17 -16.76
N PHE A 75 27.71 28.76 -17.41
CA PHE A 75 27.83 30.02 -18.15
C PHE A 75 28.21 31.17 -17.21
N THR A 76 27.53 31.30 -16.04
CA THR A 76 27.87 32.35 -15.06
C THR A 76 29.24 32.12 -14.44
N THR A 77 29.69 30.88 -14.26
CA THR A 77 31.06 30.58 -13.81
C THR A 77 32.08 31.04 -14.80
N VAL A 78 31.86 30.79 -16.11
CA VAL A 78 32.77 31.29 -17.17
C VAL A 78 32.82 32.80 -17.17
N LEU A 79 31.69 33.49 -17.07
CA LEU A 79 31.64 34.96 -17.00
C LEU A 79 32.37 35.49 -15.75
N ALA A 80 32.20 34.88 -14.60
CA ALA A 80 32.90 35.24 -13.36
C ALA A 80 34.43 35.03 -13.48
N CYS A 81 34.88 34.01 -14.22
CA CYS A 81 36.30 33.80 -14.51
C CYS A 81 36.87 34.86 -15.46
N LEU A 82 36.06 35.42 -16.36
CA LEU A 82 36.50 36.50 -17.30
C LEU A 82 36.62 37.84 -16.58
N ASP A 83 35.85 38.05 -15.52
CA ASP A 83 35.97 39.25 -14.67
C ASP A 83 36.06 38.82 -13.17
N PRO A 84 37.26 38.36 -12.74
CA PRO A 84 37.43 37.79 -11.37
C PRO A 84 37.24 38.79 -10.23
N GLY A 85 37.33 40.10 -10.52
CA GLY A 85 37.19 41.19 -9.55
C GLY A 85 35.74 41.45 -9.14
N GLU A 86 34.78 40.99 -9.93
CA GLU A 86 33.34 41.18 -9.63
C GLU A 86 32.78 40.05 -8.75
N TRP A 87 32.74 40.29 -7.45
CA TRP A 87 32.25 39.31 -6.49
C TRP A 87 30.80 38.88 -6.74
N PHE A 88 29.94 39.76 -7.30
CA PHE A 88 28.52 39.49 -7.57
C PHE A 88 28.36 38.29 -8.54
N GLY A 89 29.22 38.25 -9.62
CA GLY A 89 29.22 37.11 -10.55
C GLY A 89 29.53 35.78 -9.84
N TRP A 90 30.51 35.79 -8.93
CA TRP A 90 30.85 34.58 -8.16
C TRP A 90 29.74 34.17 -7.18
N ALA A 91 29.06 35.12 -6.54
CA ALA A 91 27.95 34.85 -5.67
C ALA A 91 26.76 34.19 -6.39
N ILE A 92 26.40 34.75 -7.56
CA ILE A 92 25.35 34.17 -8.43
C ILE A 92 25.75 32.77 -8.87
N ALA A 93 26.96 32.58 -9.42
CA ALA A 93 27.44 31.28 -9.85
C ALA A 93 27.38 30.22 -8.70
N ALA A 94 27.87 30.57 -7.51
CA ALA A 94 27.84 29.68 -6.36
C ALA A 94 26.41 29.25 -5.98
N TRP A 95 25.45 30.16 -5.95
CA TRP A 95 24.07 29.85 -5.60
C TRP A 95 23.34 29.08 -6.71
N LEU A 96 23.67 29.28 -7.98
CA LEU A 96 23.15 28.46 -9.06
C LEU A 96 23.65 27.01 -8.97
N TRP A 97 24.95 26.81 -8.66
CA TRP A 97 25.48 25.48 -8.40
C TRP A 97 24.83 24.82 -7.17
N LEU A 98 24.64 25.57 -6.09
CA LEU A 98 23.94 25.08 -4.91
C LEU A 98 22.49 24.70 -5.24
N THR A 99 21.78 25.48 -6.04
CA THR A 99 20.42 25.17 -6.50
C THR A 99 20.39 23.81 -7.22
N THR A 100 21.34 23.58 -8.14
CA THR A 100 21.45 22.33 -8.91
C THR A 100 21.79 21.15 -7.99
N VAL A 101 22.74 21.34 -7.07
CA VAL A 101 23.15 20.30 -6.10
C VAL A 101 21.98 19.96 -5.14
N PHE A 102 21.24 20.95 -4.63
CA PHE A 102 20.12 20.73 -3.74
C PHE A 102 18.97 19.99 -4.42
N ALA A 103 18.69 20.31 -5.68
CA ALA A 103 17.71 19.59 -6.49
C ALA A 103 18.09 18.11 -6.64
N ASN A 104 19.32 17.83 -7.05
CA ASN A 104 19.84 16.47 -7.19
C ASN A 104 19.90 15.73 -5.84
N LEU A 105 20.23 16.42 -4.76
CA LEU A 105 20.26 15.84 -3.42
C LEU A 105 18.87 15.43 -2.95
N ALA A 106 17.84 16.24 -3.22
CA ALA A 106 16.46 15.88 -2.90
C ALA A 106 16.03 14.57 -3.58
N GLU A 107 16.38 14.40 -4.86
CA GLU A 107 16.11 13.19 -5.61
C GLU A 107 16.95 12.00 -5.11
N ALA A 108 18.27 12.21 -4.86
CA ALA A 108 19.17 11.17 -4.35
C ALA A 108 18.77 10.68 -2.94
N VAL A 109 18.26 11.55 -2.08
CA VAL A 109 17.73 11.17 -0.75
C VAL A 109 16.48 10.31 -0.89
N ALA A 110 15.57 10.66 -1.83
CA ALA A 110 14.40 9.85 -2.11
C ALA A 110 14.79 8.44 -2.60
N GLU A 111 15.73 8.33 -3.54
CA GLU A 111 16.24 7.05 -4.06
C GLU A 111 17.02 6.26 -2.99
N GLY A 112 17.78 6.94 -2.15
CA GLY A 112 18.60 6.32 -1.10
C GLY A 112 17.77 5.54 -0.07
N ARG A 113 16.52 5.96 0.17
CA ARG A 113 15.58 5.21 1.02
C ARG A 113 15.19 3.88 0.39
N GLY A 114 14.89 3.89 -0.91
CA GLY A 114 14.62 2.67 -1.66
C GLY A 114 15.82 1.72 -1.66
N LYS A 115 17.04 2.22 -1.90
CA LYS A 115 18.26 1.40 -1.87
C LYS A 115 18.49 0.72 -0.52
N ALA A 116 18.28 1.41 0.60
CA ALA A 116 18.43 0.83 1.92
C ALA A 116 17.47 -0.32 2.19
N GLN A 117 16.26 -0.24 1.64
CA GLN A 117 15.25 -1.30 1.72
C GLN A 117 15.60 -2.48 0.82
N ALA A 118 16.07 -2.22 -0.40
CA ALA A 118 16.60 -3.24 -1.31
C ALA A 118 17.77 -4.02 -0.72
N ASP A 119 18.68 -3.34 0.01
CA ASP A 119 19.80 -4.00 0.69
C ASP A 119 19.34 -4.93 1.80
N THR A 120 18.23 -4.61 2.49
CA THR A 120 17.63 -5.51 3.49
C THR A 120 17.08 -6.77 2.82
N LEU A 121 16.38 -6.63 1.69
CA LEU A 121 15.88 -7.76 0.90
C LEU A 121 17.02 -8.61 0.31
N ARG A 122 18.12 -7.97 -0.15
CA ARG A 122 19.31 -8.72 -0.63
C ARG A 122 19.97 -9.56 0.47
N ARG A 123 20.03 -9.06 1.69
CA ARG A 123 20.59 -9.82 2.82
C ARG A 123 19.71 -11.02 3.21
N ALA A 124 18.41 -10.94 2.98
CA ALA A 124 17.49 -12.05 3.17
C ALA A 124 17.64 -13.13 2.07
N LYS A 125 18.19 -12.76 0.89
CA LYS A 125 18.48 -13.68 -0.20
C LYS A 125 19.79 -14.41 0.10
N THR A 126 19.68 -15.63 0.64
CA THR A 126 20.83 -16.51 0.89
C THR A 126 21.05 -17.41 -0.32
N ASP A 127 22.32 -17.73 -0.64
CA ASP A 127 22.64 -18.78 -1.63
C ASP A 127 22.13 -20.12 -1.09
N THR A 128 21.02 -20.60 -1.63
CA THR A 128 20.35 -21.81 -1.17
C THR A 128 20.80 -23.01 -2.00
N VAL A 129 21.00 -24.13 -1.32
CA VAL A 129 21.18 -25.44 -1.96
C VAL A 129 19.81 -26.09 -2.12
N ALA A 130 19.43 -26.38 -3.36
CA ALA A 130 18.17 -27.02 -3.69
C ALA A 130 18.31 -28.52 -3.73
N ARG A 131 17.30 -29.26 -3.27
CA ARG A 131 17.17 -30.73 -3.45
C ARG A 131 16.26 -31.01 -4.65
N ARG A 132 16.86 -31.07 -5.85
CA ARG A 132 16.15 -31.34 -7.10
C ARG A 132 15.75 -32.78 -7.21
N LEU A 133 14.49 -33.05 -7.56
CA LEU A 133 13.98 -34.40 -7.77
C LEU A 133 14.11 -34.78 -9.25
N THR A 134 14.99 -35.78 -9.54
CA THR A 134 15.21 -36.26 -10.91
C THR A 134 15.03 -37.79 -10.93
N GLY A 135 13.98 -38.25 -11.63
CA GLY A 135 13.74 -39.71 -11.77
C GLY A 135 13.50 -40.46 -10.46
N GLY A 136 12.97 -39.77 -9.41
CA GLY A 136 12.73 -40.36 -8.09
C GLY A 136 13.92 -40.31 -7.11
N SER A 137 15.06 -39.74 -7.51
CA SER A 137 16.23 -39.51 -6.64
C SER A 137 16.41 -38.01 -6.40
N GLU A 138 16.87 -37.66 -5.18
CA GLU A 138 17.17 -36.27 -4.81
C GLU A 138 18.65 -35.97 -5.16
N GLU A 139 18.85 -34.90 -5.91
CA GLU A 139 20.15 -34.35 -6.27
C GLU A 139 20.32 -32.98 -5.64
N ARG A 140 21.44 -32.73 -4.96
CA ARG A 140 21.74 -31.39 -4.41
C ARG A 140 22.39 -30.51 -5.47
N VAL A 141 21.75 -29.42 -5.82
CA VAL A 141 22.23 -28.44 -6.79
C VAL A 141 22.19 -27.02 -6.19
N PRO A 142 23.04 -26.09 -6.62
CA PRO A 142 22.89 -24.67 -6.26
C PRO A 142 21.53 -24.15 -6.75
N GLY A 143 20.84 -23.32 -5.94
CA GLY A 143 19.56 -22.71 -6.33
C GLY A 143 19.65 -21.87 -7.63
N THR A 144 20.84 -21.38 -7.97
CA THR A 144 21.14 -20.65 -9.22
C THR A 144 21.14 -21.52 -10.47
N GLU A 145 21.16 -22.83 -10.34
CA GLU A 145 21.13 -23.79 -11.47
C GLU A 145 19.74 -24.32 -11.77
N LEU A 146 18.74 -23.96 -10.95
CA LEU A 146 17.36 -24.39 -11.14
C LEU A 146 16.77 -23.83 -12.44
N ARG A 147 15.92 -24.63 -13.06
CA ARG A 147 15.20 -24.29 -14.29
C ARG A 147 13.70 -24.32 -14.07
N ILE A 148 12.98 -23.58 -14.87
CA ILE A 148 11.50 -23.63 -14.86
C ILE A 148 11.07 -25.08 -15.14
N GLY A 149 10.21 -25.61 -14.26
CA GLY A 149 9.68 -26.96 -14.31
C GLY A 149 10.43 -27.97 -13.43
N ASP A 150 11.60 -27.62 -12.88
CA ASP A 150 12.30 -28.47 -11.92
C ASP A 150 11.45 -28.70 -10.67
N LEU A 151 11.47 -29.92 -10.15
CA LEU A 151 10.82 -30.27 -8.90
C LEU A 151 11.84 -30.25 -7.78
N VAL A 152 11.52 -29.55 -6.70
CA VAL A 152 12.42 -29.39 -5.54
C VAL A 152 11.70 -29.83 -4.27
N VAL A 153 12.37 -30.64 -3.47
CA VAL A 153 11.89 -31.10 -2.15
C VAL A 153 12.32 -30.09 -1.10
N CYS A 154 11.35 -29.64 -0.29
CA CYS A 154 11.60 -28.78 0.87
C CYS A 154 10.95 -29.41 2.11
N GLU A 155 11.69 -29.48 3.21
CA GLU A 155 11.27 -30.03 4.50
C GLU A 155 11.40 -28.97 5.61
N ALA A 156 10.86 -29.30 6.78
CA ALA A 156 10.96 -28.41 7.94
C ALA A 156 12.39 -27.96 8.22
N GLY A 157 12.63 -26.65 8.22
CA GLY A 157 13.94 -26.03 8.38
C GLY A 157 14.61 -25.59 7.09
N ASP A 158 14.17 -26.07 5.92
CA ASP A 158 14.72 -25.70 4.61
C ASP A 158 14.25 -24.30 4.20
N ILE A 159 15.10 -23.63 3.42
CA ILE A 159 14.75 -22.41 2.71
C ILE A 159 14.32 -22.80 1.30
N ILE A 160 13.16 -22.29 0.87
CA ILE A 160 12.64 -22.52 -0.48
C ILE A 160 13.58 -21.84 -1.49
N PRO A 161 14.15 -22.58 -2.45
CA PRO A 161 15.27 -22.07 -3.26
C PRO A 161 14.86 -21.17 -4.43
N GLY A 162 13.58 -21.11 -4.77
CA GLY A 162 13.06 -20.30 -5.88
C GLY A 162 11.55 -20.21 -5.84
N ASP A 163 10.97 -19.31 -6.62
CA ASP A 163 9.52 -19.18 -6.71
C ASP A 163 8.92 -20.37 -7.45
N GLY A 164 7.79 -20.86 -6.97
CA GLY A 164 7.14 -22.01 -7.55
C GLY A 164 5.77 -22.29 -6.99
N ASP A 165 5.18 -23.39 -7.43
CA ASP A 165 3.91 -23.90 -6.94
C ASP A 165 4.11 -25.25 -6.23
N VAL A 166 3.47 -25.42 -5.08
CA VAL A 166 3.43 -26.69 -4.37
C VAL A 166 2.61 -27.69 -5.19
N VAL A 167 3.24 -28.77 -5.61
CA VAL A 167 2.58 -29.83 -6.41
C VAL A 167 2.28 -31.08 -5.57
N GLU A 168 2.93 -31.25 -4.41
CA GLU A 168 2.73 -32.35 -3.48
C GLU A 168 2.95 -31.88 -2.05
N GLY A 169 2.07 -32.26 -1.13
CA GLY A 169 2.19 -32.01 0.30
C GLY A 169 1.50 -30.74 0.77
N VAL A 170 1.63 -30.50 2.08
CA VAL A 170 1.13 -29.32 2.82
C VAL A 170 2.18 -28.94 3.84
N ALA A 171 2.48 -27.67 4.03
CA ALA A 171 3.44 -27.19 5.02
C ALA A 171 3.09 -25.80 5.55
N SER A 172 3.53 -25.51 6.79
CA SER A 172 3.59 -24.14 7.29
C SER A 172 4.87 -23.49 6.83
N VAL A 173 4.77 -22.30 6.25
CA VAL A 173 5.90 -21.53 5.71
C VAL A 173 5.99 -20.18 6.42
N ASP A 174 7.19 -19.85 6.88
CA ASP A 174 7.50 -18.53 7.43
C ASP A 174 7.89 -17.58 6.27
N GLU A 175 7.03 -16.61 6.02
CA GLU A 175 7.22 -15.59 5.00
C GLU A 175 7.64 -14.25 5.59
N SER A 176 7.96 -14.19 6.89
CA SER A 176 8.28 -12.97 7.61
C SER A 176 9.44 -12.17 7.02
N ALA A 177 10.40 -12.85 6.37
CA ALA A 177 11.50 -12.18 5.67
C ALA A 177 11.04 -11.32 4.49
N ILE A 178 9.86 -11.60 3.93
CA ILE A 178 9.26 -10.89 2.79
C ILE A 178 8.13 -9.98 3.24
N THR A 179 7.20 -10.51 4.04
CA THR A 179 5.98 -9.81 4.46
C THR A 179 6.17 -8.97 5.72
N GLY A 180 7.16 -9.30 6.55
CA GLY A 180 7.32 -8.75 7.89
C GLY A 180 6.33 -9.33 8.92
N GLU A 181 5.41 -10.20 8.50
CA GLU A 181 4.42 -10.84 9.37
C GLU A 181 5.01 -12.11 10.00
N SER A 182 4.92 -12.22 11.33
CA SER A 182 5.46 -13.37 12.06
C SER A 182 4.55 -14.60 12.05
N ALA A 183 3.31 -14.48 11.55
CA ALA A 183 2.38 -15.59 11.48
C ALA A 183 2.71 -16.51 10.30
N PRO A 184 2.91 -17.82 10.52
CA PRO A 184 3.15 -18.77 9.44
C PRO A 184 1.94 -18.89 8.51
N VAL A 185 2.20 -19.07 7.21
CA VAL A 185 1.19 -19.29 6.17
C VAL A 185 1.17 -20.76 5.78
N ILE A 186 -0.04 -21.33 5.65
CA ILE A 186 -0.18 -22.71 5.15
C ILE A 186 -0.09 -22.69 3.63
N ARG A 187 0.80 -23.52 3.07
CA ARG A 187 0.96 -23.75 1.64
C ARG A 187 0.67 -25.20 1.33
N GLU A 188 -0.15 -25.45 0.31
CA GLU A 188 -0.67 -26.79 -0.01
C GLU A 188 -0.74 -27.03 -1.53
N SER A 189 -0.71 -28.29 -1.94
CA SER A 189 -0.86 -28.67 -3.35
C SER A 189 -2.33 -28.57 -3.79
N GLY A 190 -2.55 -27.99 -4.96
CA GLY A 190 -3.86 -27.99 -5.63
C GLY A 190 -4.86 -27.00 -5.03
N GLY A 191 -4.71 -25.74 -5.38
CA GLY A 191 -5.62 -24.68 -4.96
C GLY A 191 -4.95 -23.30 -5.02
N ASP A 192 -5.64 -22.30 -4.48
CA ASP A 192 -5.16 -20.91 -4.50
C ASP A 192 -3.99 -20.65 -3.53
N ARG A 193 -3.64 -21.63 -2.67
CA ARG A 193 -2.55 -21.54 -1.70
C ARG A 193 -1.28 -22.30 -2.12
N SER A 194 -1.16 -22.65 -3.39
CA SER A 194 -0.02 -23.44 -3.90
C SER A 194 1.25 -22.61 -4.11
N ALA A 195 1.14 -21.31 -4.35
CA ALA A 195 2.29 -20.47 -4.67
C ALA A 195 3.21 -20.28 -3.47
N VAL A 196 4.52 -20.51 -3.67
CA VAL A 196 5.57 -20.24 -2.69
C VAL A 196 6.63 -19.31 -3.26
N THR A 197 7.27 -18.55 -2.39
CA THR A 197 8.28 -17.56 -2.77
C THR A 197 9.67 -18.00 -2.30
N GLY A 198 10.65 -17.92 -3.18
CA GLY A 198 12.04 -18.22 -2.86
C GLY A 198 12.57 -17.34 -1.73
N GLY A 199 13.37 -17.93 -0.82
CA GLY A 199 13.91 -17.25 0.36
C GLY A 199 13.03 -17.35 1.62
N THR A 200 11.82 -17.92 1.53
CA THR A 200 10.95 -18.22 2.68
C THR A 200 11.32 -19.56 3.31
N LYS A 201 10.99 -19.77 4.59
CA LYS A 201 11.42 -20.93 5.36
C LYS A 201 10.25 -21.88 5.65
N VAL A 202 10.42 -23.15 5.33
CA VAL A 202 9.47 -24.20 5.71
C VAL A 202 9.59 -24.49 7.21
N LEU A 203 8.49 -24.44 7.95
CA LEU A 203 8.45 -24.65 9.40
C LEU A 203 7.98 -26.05 9.79
N SER A 204 7.11 -26.67 9.01
CA SER A 204 6.59 -28.01 9.27
C SER A 204 6.48 -28.82 7.98
N ASP A 205 6.48 -30.13 8.12
CA ASP A 205 6.18 -31.11 7.08
C ASP A 205 7.10 -31.07 5.83
N ARG A 206 6.65 -31.69 4.76
CA ARG A 206 7.39 -31.84 3.50
C ARG A 206 6.50 -31.42 2.34
N ILE A 207 7.05 -30.60 1.46
CA ILE A 207 6.40 -30.17 0.21
C ILE A 207 7.33 -30.43 -0.99
N VAL A 208 6.74 -30.66 -2.15
CA VAL A 208 7.42 -30.65 -3.43
C VAL A 208 6.98 -29.42 -4.20
N VAL A 209 7.95 -28.58 -4.55
CA VAL A 209 7.75 -27.31 -5.25
C VAL A 209 8.19 -27.45 -6.69
N LYS A 210 7.32 -27.10 -7.64
CA LYS A 210 7.65 -26.96 -9.06
C LYS A 210 8.08 -25.53 -9.31
N ILE A 211 9.32 -25.32 -9.72
CA ILE A 211 9.90 -24.01 -10.00
C ILE A 211 9.20 -23.36 -11.20
N THR A 212 8.76 -22.11 -11.04
CA THR A 212 8.04 -21.32 -12.06
C THR A 212 8.84 -20.15 -12.61
N THR A 213 9.93 -19.73 -11.93
CA THR A 213 10.75 -18.58 -12.33
C THR A 213 12.21 -18.95 -12.50
N LYS A 214 12.94 -18.18 -13.33
CA LYS A 214 14.38 -18.34 -13.48
C LYS A 214 15.13 -17.66 -12.32
N PRO A 215 16.32 -18.16 -11.96
CA PRO A 215 17.22 -17.44 -11.06
C PRO A 215 17.53 -16.03 -11.60
N GLY A 216 17.41 -15.01 -10.74
CA GLY A 216 17.57 -13.60 -11.13
C GLY A 216 16.26 -12.91 -11.58
N GLU A 217 15.17 -13.66 -11.78
CA GLU A 217 13.85 -13.15 -12.13
C GLU A 217 12.81 -13.48 -11.03
N THR A 218 13.26 -13.91 -9.85
CA THR A 218 12.37 -14.25 -8.73
C THR A 218 11.59 -13.03 -8.23
N PHE A 219 10.53 -13.26 -7.49
CA PHE A 219 9.71 -12.21 -6.88
C PHE A 219 10.57 -11.24 -6.06
N ILE A 220 11.53 -11.76 -5.28
CA ILE A 220 12.49 -10.93 -4.52
C ILE A 220 13.39 -10.13 -5.47
N ASP A 221 13.89 -10.72 -6.57
CA ASP A 221 14.70 -9.99 -7.54
C ASP A 221 13.94 -8.85 -8.19
N ARG A 222 12.67 -9.09 -8.54
CA ARG A 222 11.77 -8.05 -9.05
C ARG A 222 11.52 -6.96 -7.99
N MET A 223 11.27 -7.33 -6.73
CA MET A 223 11.14 -6.38 -5.63
C MET A 223 12.37 -5.48 -5.51
N ILE A 224 13.56 -6.07 -5.48
CA ILE A 224 14.82 -5.34 -5.39
C ILE A 224 14.94 -4.34 -6.55
N SER A 225 14.71 -4.78 -7.79
CA SER A 225 14.83 -3.92 -8.98
C SER A 225 13.82 -2.76 -8.98
N LEU A 226 12.61 -2.98 -8.50
CA LEU A 226 11.57 -1.95 -8.40
C LEU A 226 11.89 -0.92 -7.31
N VAL A 227 12.35 -1.39 -6.16
CA VAL A 227 12.72 -0.53 -5.02
C VAL A 227 13.98 0.29 -5.32
N GLU A 228 14.93 -0.26 -6.09
CA GLU A 228 16.12 0.47 -6.54
C GLU A 228 15.84 1.52 -7.62
N GLY A 229 14.62 1.55 -8.15
CA GLY A 229 14.23 2.53 -9.18
C GLY A 229 14.84 2.30 -10.55
N ALA A 230 15.54 1.18 -10.77
CA ALA A 230 16.21 0.88 -12.04
C ALA A 230 15.24 0.76 -13.24
N ALA A 231 13.96 0.49 -12.99
CA ALA A 231 12.92 0.30 -14.00
C ALA A 231 11.81 1.36 -13.96
N ARG A 232 11.99 2.48 -13.23
CA ARG A 232 10.93 3.48 -13.07
C ARG A 232 10.58 4.17 -14.38
N GLN A 233 9.41 3.84 -14.93
CA GLN A 233 8.80 4.59 -16.02
C GLN A 233 8.12 5.85 -15.47
N LYS A 234 8.28 6.98 -16.19
CA LYS A 234 7.54 8.21 -15.86
C LYS A 234 6.05 7.99 -16.04
N THR A 235 5.26 8.51 -15.12
CA THR A 235 3.80 8.44 -15.20
C THR A 235 3.25 9.39 -16.28
N PRO A 236 2.01 9.18 -16.79
CA PRO A 236 1.39 10.09 -17.75
C PRO A 236 1.34 11.53 -17.26
N ASN A 237 1.00 11.76 -15.99
CA ASN A 237 0.97 13.11 -15.42
C ASN A 237 2.38 13.70 -15.26
N GLU A 238 3.39 12.89 -14.93
CA GLU A 238 4.79 13.34 -14.93
C GLU A 238 5.25 13.75 -16.32
N ILE A 239 4.85 13.03 -17.36
CA ILE A 239 5.14 13.37 -18.75
C ILE A 239 4.45 14.68 -19.13
N ALA A 240 3.15 14.84 -18.85
CA ALA A 240 2.39 16.04 -19.12
C ALA A 240 2.98 17.26 -18.39
N LEU A 241 3.35 17.12 -17.11
CA LEU A 241 4.02 18.16 -16.34
C LEU A 241 5.40 18.52 -16.93
N ASN A 242 6.20 17.53 -17.33
CA ASN A 242 7.48 17.79 -17.96
C ASN A 242 7.34 18.57 -19.29
N ILE A 243 6.30 18.25 -20.08
CA ILE A 243 5.99 19.00 -21.32
C ILE A 243 5.63 20.45 -20.99
N LEU A 244 4.76 20.67 -19.99
CA LEU A 244 4.39 22.01 -19.52
C LEU A 244 5.62 22.79 -19.05
N LEU A 245 6.46 22.18 -18.21
CA LEU A 245 7.67 22.79 -17.67
C LEU A 245 8.68 23.12 -18.78
N ALA A 246 8.85 22.23 -19.75
CA ALA A 246 9.71 22.48 -20.91
C ALA A 246 9.18 23.65 -21.77
N SER A 247 7.86 23.67 -22.01
CA SER A 247 7.22 24.76 -22.77
C SER A 247 7.38 26.11 -22.08
N LEU A 248 7.13 26.17 -20.77
CA LEU A 248 7.36 27.38 -19.97
C LEU A 248 8.84 27.80 -19.99
N THR A 249 9.76 26.87 -19.89
CA THR A 249 11.20 27.14 -19.96
C THR A 249 11.58 27.78 -21.29
N ILE A 250 11.06 27.26 -22.42
CA ILE A 250 11.29 27.81 -23.73
C ILE A 250 10.72 29.24 -23.84
N VAL A 251 9.49 29.45 -23.37
CA VAL A 251 8.87 30.79 -23.39
C VAL A 251 9.69 31.79 -22.58
N PHE A 252 10.12 31.44 -21.38
CA PHE A 252 10.93 32.31 -20.52
C PHE A 252 12.34 32.54 -21.12
N LEU A 253 12.94 31.51 -21.73
CA LEU A 253 14.23 31.69 -22.45
C LEU A 253 14.10 32.71 -23.57
N LEU A 254 13.07 32.60 -24.41
CA LEU A 254 12.81 33.57 -25.49
C LEU A 254 12.52 34.96 -24.93
N ALA A 255 11.74 35.05 -23.85
CA ALA A 255 11.44 36.33 -23.18
C ALA A 255 12.72 37.01 -22.67
N VAL A 256 13.62 36.27 -22.01
CA VAL A 256 14.88 36.82 -21.49
C VAL A 256 15.84 37.19 -22.61
N VAL A 257 15.95 36.39 -23.68
CA VAL A 257 16.80 36.69 -24.84
C VAL A 257 16.29 37.97 -25.56
N THR A 258 14.99 38.11 -25.73
CA THR A 258 14.39 39.29 -26.36
C THR A 258 14.42 40.53 -25.47
N LEU A 259 14.50 40.37 -24.14
CA LEU A 259 14.58 41.49 -23.19
C LEU A 259 15.85 42.31 -23.37
N GLN A 260 17.00 41.70 -23.73
CA GLN A 260 18.26 42.39 -23.86
C GLN A 260 18.26 43.46 -24.95
N PRO A 261 17.82 43.20 -26.21
CA PRO A 261 17.67 44.25 -27.21
C PRO A 261 16.75 45.42 -26.78
N PHE A 262 15.64 45.10 -26.09
CA PHE A 262 14.76 46.14 -25.56
C PHE A 262 15.40 46.95 -24.44
N ALA A 263 16.18 46.31 -23.55
CA ALA A 263 16.93 46.99 -22.51
C ALA A 263 18.02 47.92 -23.07
N ILE A 264 18.74 47.48 -24.12
CA ILE A 264 19.73 48.30 -24.84
C ILE A 264 19.03 49.49 -25.51
N TYR A 265 17.90 49.27 -26.18
CA TYR A 265 17.12 50.36 -26.81
C TYR A 265 16.62 51.36 -25.77
N ALA A 266 16.24 50.95 -24.57
CA ALA A 266 15.85 51.77 -23.46
C ALA A 266 17.01 52.49 -22.76
N GLY A 267 18.25 52.33 -23.24
CA GLY A 267 19.45 52.97 -22.67
C GLY A 267 20.08 52.24 -21.47
N GLN A 268 19.60 51.01 -21.13
CA GLN A 268 20.18 50.23 -20.06
C GLN A 268 20.29 48.72 -20.43
N GLY A 269 21.37 48.39 -21.15
CA GLY A 269 21.72 46.99 -21.37
C GLY A 269 22.02 46.27 -20.05
N GLN A 270 21.48 45.08 -19.90
CA GLN A 270 21.67 44.26 -18.70
C GLN A 270 22.89 43.35 -18.86
N SER A 271 23.60 43.06 -17.77
CA SER A 271 24.69 42.09 -17.80
C SER A 271 24.16 40.68 -18.05
N MET A 272 24.96 39.84 -18.71
CA MET A 272 24.57 38.43 -18.97
C MET A 272 24.41 37.63 -17.70
N ILE A 273 25.07 37.98 -16.60
CA ILE A 273 24.92 37.39 -15.29
C ILE A 273 23.51 37.69 -14.74
N VAL A 274 23.06 38.94 -14.83
CA VAL A 274 21.70 39.37 -14.40
C VAL A 274 20.62 38.67 -15.24
N LEU A 275 20.79 38.57 -16.56
CA LEU A 275 19.84 37.87 -17.43
C LEU A 275 19.76 36.38 -17.13
N THR A 276 20.91 35.74 -16.83
CA THR A 276 20.92 34.32 -16.42
C THR A 276 20.25 34.13 -15.08
N ALA A 277 20.52 34.99 -14.13
CA ALA A 277 19.85 34.97 -12.81
C ALA A 277 18.31 35.17 -12.98
N LEU A 278 17.89 36.11 -13.81
CA LEU A 278 16.49 36.32 -14.15
C LEU A 278 15.87 35.05 -14.73
N LEU A 279 16.49 34.44 -15.74
CA LEU A 279 15.98 33.21 -16.38
C LEU A 279 15.76 32.11 -15.35
N VAL A 280 16.76 31.84 -14.49
CA VAL A 280 16.67 30.79 -13.47
C VAL A 280 15.58 31.10 -12.44
N CYS A 281 15.34 32.35 -12.10
CA CYS A 281 14.28 32.74 -11.19
C CYS A 281 12.89 32.68 -11.84
N LEU A 282 12.77 32.81 -13.17
CA LEU A 282 11.52 32.76 -13.91
C LEU A 282 11.04 31.34 -14.20
N ILE A 283 11.97 30.46 -14.57
CA ILE A 283 11.62 29.06 -14.87
C ILE A 283 11.21 28.34 -13.59
N PRO A 284 10.24 27.40 -13.68
CA PRO A 284 9.68 26.72 -12.50
C PRO A 284 10.64 25.68 -11.90
N THR A 285 11.74 26.16 -11.33
CA THR A 285 12.83 25.33 -10.80
C THR A 285 12.42 24.47 -9.63
N THR A 286 11.54 24.99 -8.75
CA THR A 286 11.12 24.31 -7.53
C THR A 286 10.39 22.99 -7.83
N ILE A 287 9.37 23.01 -8.70
CA ILE A 287 8.66 21.77 -9.06
C ILE A 287 9.51 20.89 -9.97
N GLY A 288 10.33 21.48 -10.86
CA GLY A 288 11.28 20.74 -11.71
C GLY A 288 12.26 19.91 -10.90
N ALA A 289 12.73 20.43 -9.75
CA ALA A 289 13.60 19.75 -8.81
C ALA A 289 12.92 18.63 -8.01
N LEU A 290 11.65 18.83 -7.63
CA LEU A 290 10.97 17.95 -6.68
C LEU A 290 10.06 16.90 -7.34
N LEU A 291 9.76 17.02 -8.63
CA LEU A 291 8.80 16.16 -9.33
C LEU A 291 9.16 14.66 -9.24
N SER A 292 10.42 14.34 -9.52
CA SER A 292 10.94 12.95 -9.41
C SER A 292 10.90 12.45 -7.97
N ALA A 293 11.31 13.28 -7.03
CA ALA A 293 11.32 12.94 -5.59
C ALA A 293 9.92 12.62 -5.06
N ILE A 294 8.88 13.37 -5.49
CA ILE A 294 7.48 13.11 -5.10
C ILE A 294 7.04 11.73 -5.57
N GLY A 295 7.33 11.36 -6.81
CA GLY A 295 6.94 10.06 -7.37
C GLY A 295 7.65 8.89 -6.68
N ILE A 296 8.95 9.02 -6.40
CA ILE A 296 9.74 8.01 -5.67
C ILE A 296 9.18 7.84 -4.25
N ALA A 297 8.91 8.95 -3.55
CA ALA A 297 8.35 8.93 -2.20
C ALA A 297 6.93 8.32 -2.17
N GLY A 298 6.15 8.42 -3.24
CA GLY A 298 4.85 7.75 -3.37
C GLY A 298 4.99 6.22 -3.37
N MET A 299 5.92 5.69 -4.16
CA MET A 299 6.21 4.25 -4.19
C MET A 299 6.78 3.75 -2.86
N ASP A 300 7.74 4.49 -2.27
CA ASP A 300 8.32 4.15 -0.96
C ASP A 300 7.25 4.03 0.13
N ARG A 301 6.25 4.90 0.14
CA ARG A 301 5.12 4.83 1.10
C ARG A 301 4.26 3.56 0.93
N LEU A 302 4.05 3.06 -0.29
CA LEU A 302 3.36 1.79 -0.51
C LEU A 302 4.19 0.62 0.04
N VAL A 303 5.49 0.61 -0.24
CA VAL A 303 6.38 -0.44 0.26
C VAL A 303 6.42 -0.45 1.80
N GLN A 304 6.41 0.74 2.46
CA GLN A 304 6.31 0.85 3.92
C GLN A 304 4.97 0.30 4.48
N ARG A 305 3.96 0.14 3.62
CA ARG A 305 2.67 -0.47 3.93
C ARG A 305 2.55 -1.90 3.43
N ASN A 306 3.68 -2.55 3.14
CA ASN A 306 3.74 -3.92 2.62
C ASN A 306 2.96 -4.10 1.30
N VAL A 307 2.94 -3.06 0.45
CA VAL A 307 2.38 -3.12 -0.90
C VAL A 307 3.46 -2.85 -1.92
N LEU A 308 3.64 -3.78 -2.84
CA LEU A 308 4.57 -3.67 -3.94
C LEU A 308 3.87 -3.17 -5.19
N ALA A 309 4.22 -1.98 -5.67
CA ALA A 309 3.73 -1.47 -6.95
C ALA A 309 4.74 -1.79 -8.06
N MET A 310 4.28 -2.44 -9.12
CA MET A 310 5.12 -2.80 -10.27
C MET A 310 5.47 -1.60 -11.15
N SER A 311 4.77 -0.47 -10.99
CA SER A 311 5.08 0.77 -11.70
C SER A 311 4.56 2.00 -10.96
N GLY A 312 5.20 3.16 -11.16
CA GLY A 312 4.71 4.44 -10.67
C GLY A 312 3.34 4.81 -11.28
N ARG A 313 3.04 4.32 -12.49
CA ARG A 313 1.75 4.51 -13.15
C ARG A 313 0.60 3.86 -12.36
N ALA A 314 0.81 2.66 -11.81
CA ALA A 314 -0.19 2.00 -10.98
C ALA A 314 -0.50 2.80 -9.70
N VAL A 315 0.55 3.39 -9.07
CA VAL A 315 0.38 4.25 -7.88
C VAL A 315 -0.44 5.50 -8.20
N GLU A 316 -0.19 6.10 -9.35
CA GLU A 316 -0.92 7.28 -9.81
C GLU A 316 -2.38 6.93 -10.13
N ALA A 317 -2.60 5.84 -10.89
CA ALA A 317 -3.93 5.35 -11.21
C ALA A 317 -4.75 5.06 -9.96
N ALA A 318 -4.12 4.53 -8.89
CA ALA A 318 -4.80 4.28 -7.62
C ALA A 318 -5.40 5.55 -7.00
N GLY A 319 -4.77 6.71 -7.22
CA GLY A 319 -5.31 8.00 -6.75
C GLY A 319 -6.57 8.46 -7.49
N ASP A 320 -6.76 8.02 -8.72
CA ASP A 320 -7.89 8.38 -9.59
C ASP A 320 -8.96 7.29 -9.70
N VAL A 321 -8.81 6.18 -8.95
CA VAL A 321 -9.80 5.10 -8.89
C VAL A 321 -11.16 5.65 -8.48
N SER A 322 -12.18 5.30 -9.24
CA SER A 322 -13.58 5.65 -9.00
C SER A 322 -14.49 4.45 -8.76
N THR A 323 -14.06 3.25 -9.17
CA THR A 323 -14.79 1.99 -8.92
C THR A 323 -13.84 0.93 -8.38
N LEU A 324 -14.25 0.30 -7.28
CA LEU A 324 -13.52 -0.74 -6.59
C LEU A 324 -14.27 -2.06 -6.66
N LEU A 325 -13.65 -3.06 -7.27
CA LEU A 325 -14.18 -4.41 -7.37
C LEU A 325 -13.50 -5.30 -6.34
N LEU A 326 -14.29 -5.92 -5.48
CA LEU A 326 -13.82 -6.73 -4.37
C LEU A 326 -14.39 -8.14 -4.50
N ASP A 327 -13.53 -9.15 -4.46
CA ASP A 327 -14.02 -10.52 -4.30
C ASP A 327 -14.68 -10.68 -2.92
N LYS A 328 -15.67 -11.55 -2.81
CA LYS A 328 -16.35 -11.82 -1.54
C LYS A 328 -15.43 -12.57 -0.57
N THR A 329 -14.93 -13.72 -1.05
CA THR A 329 -14.29 -14.74 -0.21
C THR A 329 -12.88 -14.31 0.19
N GLY A 330 -12.58 -14.37 1.50
CA GLY A 330 -11.27 -13.94 2.01
C GLY A 330 -11.05 -12.41 1.97
N THR A 331 -11.83 -11.67 1.18
CA THR A 331 -11.75 -10.20 1.03
C THR A 331 -12.77 -9.50 1.94
N ILE A 332 -14.03 -9.61 1.67
CA ILE A 332 -15.12 -9.02 2.47
C ILE A 332 -15.47 -9.93 3.66
N THR A 333 -15.44 -11.24 3.43
CA THR A 333 -15.67 -12.26 4.47
C THR A 333 -14.35 -12.86 4.94
N LEU A 334 -14.40 -13.60 6.05
CA LEU A 334 -13.24 -14.29 6.61
C LEU A 334 -12.68 -15.41 5.71
N GLY A 335 -13.42 -15.78 4.66
CA GLY A 335 -13.04 -16.84 3.72
C GLY A 335 -13.30 -18.25 4.24
N ASN A 336 -13.58 -18.41 5.54
CA ASN A 336 -13.94 -19.66 6.18
C ASN A 336 -15.41 -19.57 6.59
N ARG A 337 -16.18 -20.60 6.27
CA ARG A 337 -17.54 -20.71 6.76
C ARG A 337 -17.52 -20.96 8.26
N GLN A 338 -18.26 -20.17 9.01
CA GLN A 338 -18.34 -20.30 10.45
C GLN A 338 -19.74 -20.75 10.88
N ALA A 339 -19.79 -21.53 11.96
CA ALA A 339 -21.05 -21.91 12.57
C ALA A 339 -21.73 -20.67 13.15
N ALA A 340 -22.92 -20.37 12.67
CA ALA A 340 -23.74 -19.25 13.07
C ALA A 340 -24.84 -19.65 14.04
N GLU A 341 -25.42 -20.85 13.83
CA GLU A 341 -26.58 -21.30 14.57
C GLU A 341 -26.70 -22.82 14.55
N PHE A 342 -27.25 -23.39 15.67
CA PHE A 342 -27.70 -24.76 15.75
C PHE A 342 -29.22 -24.78 15.70
N VAL A 343 -29.79 -25.43 14.68
CA VAL A 343 -31.24 -25.48 14.45
C VAL A 343 -31.72 -26.90 14.69
N PRO A 344 -32.37 -27.18 15.86
CA PRO A 344 -32.83 -28.52 16.20
C PRO A 344 -34.08 -28.92 15.39
N VAL A 345 -34.22 -30.21 15.10
CA VAL A 345 -35.48 -30.77 14.58
C VAL A 345 -36.51 -30.95 15.71
N LYS A 346 -37.78 -31.07 15.34
CA LYS A 346 -38.85 -31.32 16.35
C LYS A 346 -38.54 -32.52 17.23
N GLY A 347 -38.57 -32.30 18.54
CA GLY A 347 -38.30 -33.32 19.55
C GLY A 347 -36.84 -33.37 20.03
N THR A 348 -35.98 -32.55 19.51
CA THR A 348 -34.59 -32.34 19.98
C THR A 348 -34.47 -30.95 20.59
N THR A 349 -33.72 -30.81 21.68
CA THR A 349 -33.42 -29.51 22.30
C THR A 349 -32.18 -28.91 21.65
N GLU A 350 -32.08 -27.56 21.71
CA GLU A 350 -30.87 -26.88 21.25
C GLU A 350 -29.60 -27.35 21.99
N ALA A 351 -29.74 -27.62 23.31
CA ALA A 351 -28.63 -28.10 24.14
C ALA A 351 -28.15 -29.51 23.71
N GLU A 352 -29.08 -30.42 23.39
CA GLU A 352 -28.74 -31.77 22.87
C GLU A 352 -28.06 -31.69 21.53
N LEU A 353 -28.54 -30.85 20.64
CA LEU A 353 -27.89 -30.62 19.34
C LEU A 353 -26.52 -29.99 19.51
N ALA A 354 -26.37 -28.97 20.36
CA ALA A 354 -25.10 -28.30 20.62
C ALA A 354 -24.04 -29.25 21.20
N ASP A 355 -24.44 -30.12 22.14
CA ASP A 355 -23.60 -31.16 22.74
C ASP A 355 -23.08 -32.14 21.67
N ALA A 356 -23.97 -32.66 20.85
CA ALA A 356 -23.63 -33.58 19.77
C ALA A 356 -22.76 -32.90 18.67
N ALA A 357 -23.08 -31.64 18.32
CA ALA A 357 -22.32 -30.86 17.37
C ALA A 357 -20.88 -30.59 17.85
N GLN A 358 -20.71 -30.20 19.12
CA GLN A 358 -19.39 -30.04 19.74
C GLN A 358 -18.63 -31.37 19.72
N LEU A 359 -19.24 -32.43 20.24
CA LEU A 359 -18.61 -33.75 20.39
C LEU A 359 -18.11 -34.28 19.04
N SER A 360 -18.92 -34.19 17.98
CA SER A 360 -18.56 -34.64 16.65
C SER A 360 -17.52 -33.73 15.95
N SER A 361 -17.20 -32.58 16.55
CA SER A 361 -16.25 -31.60 15.98
C SER A 361 -14.90 -31.54 16.70
N LEU A 362 -14.75 -32.22 17.85
CA LEU A 362 -13.51 -32.15 18.66
C LEU A 362 -12.27 -32.69 17.92
N ALA A 363 -12.44 -33.66 17.04
CA ALA A 363 -11.37 -34.22 16.22
C ALA A 363 -11.35 -33.66 14.79
N ASP A 364 -12.17 -32.67 14.49
CA ASP A 364 -12.25 -32.03 13.19
C ASP A 364 -11.40 -30.74 13.19
N GLU A 365 -10.19 -30.84 12.67
CA GLU A 365 -9.23 -29.73 12.63
C GLU A 365 -9.53 -28.69 11.52
N THR A 366 -10.59 -28.90 10.76
CA THR A 366 -11.03 -27.89 9.75
C THR A 366 -11.46 -26.59 10.43
N PRO A 367 -11.34 -25.44 9.73
CA PRO A 367 -11.86 -24.16 10.25
C PRO A 367 -13.34 -24.23 10.65
N GLU A 368 -14.15 -24.97 9.88
CA GLU A 368 -15.56 -25.21 10.14
C GLU A 368 -15.74 -26.00 11.43
N GLY A 369 -14.98 -27.09 11.61
CA GLY A 369 -15.01 -27.90 12.85
C GLY A 369 -14.69 -27.07 14.09
N ARG A 370 -13.63 -26.29 14.03
CA ARG A 370 -13.25 -25.38 15.12
C ARG A 370 -14.33 -24.34 15.43
N SER A 371 -14.95 -23.76 14.41
CA SER A 371 -16.01 -22.77 14.59
C SER A 371 -17.23 -23.33 15.30
N ILE A 372 -17.58 -24.60 15.04
CA ILE A 372 -18.66 -25.32 15.74
C ILE A 372 -18.36 -25.45 17.22
N VAL A 373 -17.14 -25.84 17.58
CA VAL A 373 -16.69 -25.93 18.96
C VAL A 373 -16.73 -24.58 19.65
N VAL A 374 -16.30 -23.51 18.98
CA VAL A 374 -16.35 -22.14 19.51
C VAL A 374 -17.79 -21.70 19.74
N LEU A 375 -18.69 -21.89 18.79
CA LEU A 375 -20.11 -21.55 18.94
C LEU A 375 -20.77 -22.30 20.12
N ALA A 376 -20.48 -23.60 20.25
CA ALA A 376 -20.99 -24.40 21.35
C ALA A 376 -20.49 -23.89 22.71
N LYS A 377 -19.22 -23.46 22.79
CA LYS A 377 -18.64 -22.88 23.99
C LYS A 377 -19.25 -21.53 24.35
N GLU A 378 -19.36 -20.63 23.38
CA GLU A 378 -19.79 -19.24 23.62
C GLU A 378 -21.31 -19.14 23.89
N LYS A 379 -22.11 -19.78 23.03
CA LYS A 379 -23.58 -19.65 23.11
C LYS A 379 -24.23 -20.61 24.11
N TYR A 380 -23.66 -21.81 24.29
CA TYR A 380 -24.26 -22.86 25.14
C TYR A 380 -23.43 -23.21 26.39
N GLY A 381 -22.30 -22.53 26.62
CA GLY A 381 -21.44 -22.70 27.77
C GLY A 381 -20.74 -24.06 27.86
N LEU A 382 -20.67 -24.81 26.75
CA LEU A 382 -20.05 -26.12 26.71
C LEU A 382 -18.52 -25.95 26.71
N ARG A 383 -17.92 -25.98 27.89
CA ARG A 383 -16.48 -25.86 28.10
C ARG A 383 -15.76 -27.20 27.85
N GLU A 384 -14.47 -27.25 28.16
CA GLU A 384 -13.65 -28.46 28.01
C GLU A 384 -14.28 -29.64 28.73
N ARG A 385 -14.36 -30.79 28.06
CA ARG A 385 -14.80 -32.05 28.64
C ARG A 385 -13.66 -32.65 29.47
N HIS A 386 -13.99 -33.28 30.59
CA HIS A 386 -12.98 -33.95 31.37
C HIS A 386 -12.43 -35.16 30.64
N GLN A 387 -11.12 -35.39 30.73
CA GLN A 387 -10.44 -36.51 30.06
C GLN A 387 -11.09 -37.88 30.37
N GLY A 388 -11.73 -38.03 31.51
CA GLY A 388 -12.45 -39.26 31.89
C GLY A 388 -13.71 -39.52 31.05
N GLU A 389 -14.41 -38.48 30.58
CA GLU A 389 -15.66 -38.61 29.79
C GLU A 389 -15.41 -39.10 28.36
N LEU A 390 -14.18 -38.95 27.86
CA LEU A 390 -13.76 -39.36 26.53
C LEU A 390 -12.86 -40.60 26.54
N SER A 391 -12.77 -41.28 27.69
CA SER A 391 -12.00 -42.51 27.83
C SER A 391 -12.63 -43.62 26.98
N GLY A 392 -11.94 -44.08 25.94
CA GLY A 392 -12.44 -45.08 24.99
C GLY A 392 -13.19 -44.53 23.80
N ALA A 393 -13.18 -43.20 23.57
CA ALA A 393 -13.76 -42.58 22.37
C ALA A 393 -12.97 -42.99 21.09
N ALA A 394 -13.70 -43.50 20.10
CA ALA A 394 -13.16 -43.74 18.77
C ALA A 394 -13.54 -42.57 17.83
N TRP A 395 -12.53 -41.81 17.41
CA TRP A 395 -12.73 -40.63 16.57
C TRP A 395 -12.85 -40.99 15.11
N VAL A 396 -13.79 -40.34 14.41
CA VAL A 396 -13.96 -40.41 12.97
C VAL A 396 -13.56 -39.06 12.37
N ALA A 397 -12.35 -39.00 11.80
CA ALA A 397 -11.85 -37.80 11.14
C ALA A 397 -12.65 -37.50 9.88
N PHE A 398 -12.76 -36.22 9.52
CA PHE A 398 -13.36 -35.79 8.25
C PHE A 398 -12.52 -36.28 7.05
N THR A 399 -13.17 -36.85 6.06
CA THR A 399 -12.55 -37.16 4.77
C THR A 399 -13.41 -36.66 3.61
N ALA A 400 -12.80 -36.28 2.50
CA ALA A 400 -13.50 -35.85 1.30
C ALA A 400 -14.41 -36.97 0.70
N GLN A 401 -14.08 -38.23 0.97
CA GLN A 401 -14.84 -39.38 0.49
C GLN A 401 -16.12 -39.59 1.31
N THR A 402 -16.00 -39.60 2.64
CA THR A 402 -17.14 -39.81 3.55
C THR A 402 -17.96 -38.55 3.76
N ARG A 403 -17.33 -37.37 3.65
CA ARG A 403 -17.91 -36.04 3.95
C ARG A 403 -18.59 -35.98 5.32
N MET A 404 -18.07 -36.72 6.27
CA MET A 404 -18.56 -36.79 7.64
C MET A 404 -17.40 -36.87 8.62
N SER A 405 -17.59 -36.31 9.81
CA SER A 405 -16.75 -36.51 10.99
C SER A 405 -17.61 -36.91 12.17
N GLY A 406 -17.00 -37.42 13.26
CA GLY A 406 -17.77 -37.79 14.44
C GLY A 406 -16.97 -38.55 15.47
N VAL A 407 -17.70 -39.18 16.37
CA VAL A 407 -17.11 -39.97 17.45
C VAL A 407 -18.06 -41.11 17.89
N ASP A 408 -17.47 -42.22 18.29
CA ASP A 408 -18.13 -43.34 18.94
C ASP A 408 -17.67 -43.38 20.41
N VAL A 409 -18.60 -43.15 21.36
CA VAL A 409 -18.30 -43.07 22.78
C VAL A 409 -19.52 -43.55 23.60
N ASP A 410 -19.28 -44.36 24.62
CA ASP A 410 -20.31 -44.85 25.54
C ASP A 410 -21.54 -45.46 24.85
N GLY A 411 -21.31 -46.28 23.82
CA GLY A 411 -22.40 -46.91 23.06
C GLY A 411 -23.18 -45.98 22.15
N ARG A 412 -22.82 -44.68 22.09
CA ARG A 412 -23.41 -43.69 21.20
C ARG A 412 -22.49 -43.42 20.04
N LYS A 413 -23.03 -43.23 18.84
CA LYS A 413 -22.29 -42.78 17.65
C LYS A 413 -22.84 -41.46 17.17
N VAL A 414 -22.03 -40.44 17.21
CA VAL A 414 -22.39 -39.11 16.72
C VAL A 414 -21.70 -38.84 15.39
N ARG A 415 -22.46 -38.38 14.42
CA ARG A 415 -21.95 -38.01 13.09
C ARG A 415 -22.44 -36.63 12.68
N LYS A 416 -21.55 -35.83 12.12
CA LYS A 416 -21.91 -34.60 11.45
C LYS A 416 -21.31 -34.57 10.05
N GLY A 417 -21.97 -33.91 9.12
CA GLY A 417 -21.43 -33.78 7.76
C GLY A 417 -22.44 -33.32 6.72
N ALA A 418 -22.07 -33.49 5.47
CA ALA A 418 -22.91 -33.14 4.34
C ALA A 418 -24.26 -33.88 4.41
N THR A 419 -25.35 -33.16 4.08
CA THR A 419 -26.73 -33.65 4.18
C THR A 419 -26.89 -35.04 3.56
N GLY A 420 -26.45 -35.24 2.32
CA GLY A 420 -26.59 -36.53 1.63
C GLY A 420 -25.87 -37.68 2.33
N SER A 421 -24.66 -37.42 2.87
CA SER A 421 -23.85 -38.44 3.55
C SER A 421 -24.46 -38.84 4.89
N VAL A 422 -24.90 -37.88 5.71
CA VAL A 422 -25.55 -38.16 7.01
C VAL A 422 -26.90 -38.84 6.82
N VAL A 423 -27.68 -38.43 5.81
CA VAL A 423 -28.94 -39.09 5.46
C VAL A 423 -28.74 -40.57 5.08
N ALA A 424 -27.73 -40.84 4.25
CA ALA A 424 -27.37 -42.22 3.88
C ALA A 424 -26.96 -43.02 5.12
N TRP A 425 -26.11 -42.47 5.99
CA TRP A 425 -25.64 -43.10 7.21
C TRP A 425 -26.80 -43.45 8.19
N VAL A 426 -27.78 -42.57 8.34
CA VAL A 426 -28.98 -42.84 9.17
C VAL A 426 -29.85 -43.95 8.57
N LYS A 427 -30.10 -43.91 7.25
CA LYS A 427 -30.88 -44.92 6.55
C LYS A 427 -30.26 -46.31 6.57
N GLU A 428 -28.96 -46.43 6.39
CA GLU A 428 -28.21 -47.70 6.49
C GLU A 428 -28.37 -48.37 7.88
N ARG A 429 -28.67 -47.59 8.93
CA ARG A 429 -28.88 -48.05 10.30
C ARG A 429 -30.34 -48.19 10.65
N GLY A 430 -31.21 -48.24 9.65
CA GLY A 430 -32.69 -48.44 9.83
C GLY A 430 -33.42 -47.23 10.39
N GLY A 431 -32.72 -46.06 10.47
CA GLY A 431 -33.36 -44.82 10.95
C GLY A 431 -34.11 -44.11 9.82
N SER A 432 -34.96 -43.15 10.21
CA SER A 432 -35.70 -42.29 9.30
C SER A 432 -35.27 -40.83 9.46
N VAL A 433 -35.24 -40.08 8.35
CA VAL A 433 -34.98 -38.63 8.34
C VAL A 433 -36.31 -37.91 8.32
N SER A 434 -36.55 -37.02 9.25
CA SER A 434 -37.79 -36.25 9.31
C SER A 434 -37.89 -35.26 8.17
N GLN A 435 -39.10 -34.98 7.69
CA GLN A 435 -39.35 -33.94 6.69
C GLN A 435 -38.92 -32.54 7.17
N ASP A 436 -38.93 -32.34 8.49
CA ASP A 436 -38.48 -31.15 9.17
C ASP A 436 -36.98 -30.90 8.94
N ALA A 437 -36.13 -31.95 9.06
CA ALA A 437 -34.68 -31.85 8.76
C ALA A 437 -34.43 -31.47 7.33
N GLN A 438 -35.19 -32.02 6.38
CA GLN A 438 -35.04 -31.65 4.95
C GLN A 438 -35.46 -30.20 4.72
N SER A 439 -36.57 -29.77 5.27
CA SER A 439 -37.06 -28.38 5.12
C SER A 439 -36.06 -27.36 5.69
N LEU A 440 -35.47 -27.65 6.88
CA LEU A 440 -34.42 -26.80 7.47
C LEU A 440 -33.19 -26.72 6.56
N THR A 441 -32.76 -27.86 6.03
CA THR A 441 -31.61 -27.90 5.09
C THR A 441 -31.87 -27.07 3.83
N ASP A 442 -33.06 -27.20 3.25
CA ASP A 442 -33.45 -26.46 2.05
C ASP A 442 -33.56 -24.95 2.33
N THR A 443 -34.09 -24.58 3.48
CA THR A 443 -34.19 -23.17 3.92
C THR A 443 -32.80 -22.54 4.09
N ILE A 444 -31.88 -23.22 4.79
CA ILE A 444 -30.51 -22.73 5.00
C ILE A 444 -29.76 -22.64 3.67
N SER A 445 -29.88 -23.67 2.82
CA SER A 445 -29.27 -23.66 1.48
C SER A 445 -29.85 -22.56 0.59
N GLY A 446 -31.17 -22.35 0.63
CA GLY A 446 -31.83 -21.28 -0.11
C GLY A 446 -31.45 -19.88 0.33
N ALA A 447 -31.10 -19.72 1.61
CA ALA A 447 -30.56 -18.48 2.15
C ALA A 447 -29.02 -18.32 1.92
N GLY A 448 -28.40 -19.29 1.22
CA GLY A 448 -26.97 -19.27 0.90
C GLY A 448 -26.02 -19.74 2.02
N GLY A 449 -26.58 -20.26 3.09
CA GLY A 449 -25.82 -20.96 4.12
C GLY A 449 -25.44 -22.37 3.69
N THR A 450 -24.47 -22.96 4.38
CA THR A 450 -24.14 -24.38 4.22
C THR A 450 -24.70 -25.18 5.40
N PRO A 451 -25.68 -26.06 5.18
CA PRO A 451 -26.20 -26.90 6.22
C PRO A 451 -25.29 -28.12 6.45
N LEU A 452 -24.92 -28.38 7.69
CA LEU A 452 -24.36 -29.66 8.12
C LEU A 452 -25.38 -30.38 9.01
N LEU A 453 -25.75 -31.59 8.65
CA LEU A 453 -26.60 -32.42 9.51
C LEU A 453 -25.80 -33.03 10.68
N VAL A 454 -26.45 -33.11 11.85
CA VAL A 454 -25.95 -33.85 13.01
C VAL A 454 -26.90 -35.00 13.30
N ALA A 455 -26.36 -36.20 13.42
CA ALA A 455 -27.10 -37.42 13.70
C ALA A 455 -26.50 -38.19 14.88
N LEU A 456 -27.34 -38.87 15.59
CA LEU A 456 -27.01 -39.71 16.75
C LEU A 456 -27.57 -41.11 16.53
N GLU A 457 -26.78 -42.14 16.78
CA GLU A 457 -27.18 -43.53 16.97
C GLU A 457 -26.98 -43.90 18.45
N ASP A 458 -28.04 -44.28 19.11
CA ASP A 458 -28.08 -44.77 20.52
C ASP A 458 -29.07 -45.97 20.63
N GLU A 459 -29.39 -46.38 21.82
CA GLU A 459 -30.37 -47.46 22.09
C GLU A 459 -31.74 -47.25 21.43
N ARG A 460 -32.08 -46.00 21.08
CA ARG A 460 -33.34 -45.62 20.42
C ARG A 460 -33.22 -45.70 18.89
N GLY A 461 -32.03 -46.07 18.37
CA GLY A 461 -31.74 -46.13 16.94
C GLY A 461 -31.12 -44.85 16.38
N ALA A 462 -30.82 -44.87 15.06
CA ALA A 462 -30.22 -43.74 14.37
C ALA A 462 -31.26 -42.67 14.00
N ARG A 463 -30.98 -41.41 14.36
CA ARG A 463 -31.85 -40.25 14.08
C ARG A 463 -31.07 -38.98 13.84
N VAL A 464 -31.65 -38.03 13.11
CA VAL A 464 -31.13 -36.69 12.93
C VAL A 464 -31.53 -35.83 14.14
N LEU A 465 -30.60 -35.11 14.72
CA LEU A 465 -30.84 -34.19 15.83
C LEU A 465 -31.15 -32.77 15.37
N GLY A 466 -30.52 -32.35 14.25
CA GLY A 466 -30.70 -31.01 13.72
C GLY A 466 -29.67 -30.65 12.65
N VAL A 467 -29.61 -29.38 12.39
CA VAL A 467 -28.76 -28.79 11.34
C VAL A 467 -27.84 -27.72 11.96
N ILE A 468 -26.57 -27.75 11.62
CA ILE A 468 -25.64 -26.66 11.87
C ILE A 468 -25.69 -25.73 10.68
N HIS A 469 -26.00 -24.48 10.88
CA HIS A 469 -25.98 -23.44 9.86
C HIS A 469 -24.57 -22.82 9.81
N LEU A 470 -23.82 -23.12 8.78
CA LEU A 470 -22.56 -22.43 8.47
C LEU A 470 -22.83 -21.28 7.51
N LYS A 471 -22.30 -20.11 7.82
CA LYS A 471 -22.37 -18.94 6.95
C LYS A 471 -20.99 -18.28 6.79
N ASP A 472 -20.80 -17.55 5.72
CA ASP A 472 -19.67 -16.64 5.56
C ASP A 472 -19.89 -15.44 6.48
N VAL A 473 -18.89 -15.11 7.29
CA VAL A 473 -18.94 -13.99 8.23
C VAL A 473 -18.22 -12.80 7.62
N VAL A 474 -18.92 -11.66 7.55
CA VAL A 474 -18.33 -10.39 7.14
C VAL A 474 -17.28 -9.96 8.17
N LYS A 475 -16.11 -9.52 7.72
CA LYS A 475 -15.04 -9.02 8.59
C LYS A 475 -15.50 -7.79 9.36
N GLU A 476 -15.09 -7.71 10.62
CA GLU A 476 -15.40 -6.57 11.48
C GLU A 476 -14.85 -5.26 10.89
N GLY A 477 -15.62 -4.16 11.00
CA GLY A 477 -15.23 -2.84 10.53
C GLY A 477 -15.37 -2.61 9.02
N MET A 478 -15.88 -3.58 8.24
CA MET A 478 -16.00 -3.42 6.78
C MET A 478 -16.98 -2.30 6.38
N ARG A 479 -18.09 -2.16 7.11
CA ARG A 479 -19.09 -1.12 6.82
C ARG A 479 -18.50 0.29 6.95
N GLU A 480 -17.76 0.54 8.02
CA GLU A 480 -17.07 1.81 8.25
C GLU A 480 -16.06 2.11 7.14
N ARG A 481 -15.34 1.09 6.69
CA ARG A 481 -14.38 1.19 5.59
C ARG A 481 -15.06 1.53 4.27
N PHE A 482 -16.18 0.90 3.95
CA PHE A 482 -16.93 1.23 2.73
C PHE A 482 -17.58 2.62 2.81
N ASP A 483 -18.04 3.06 3.97
CA ASP A 483 -18.50 4.43 4.18
C ASP A 483 -17.38 5.46 3.97
N GLU A 484 -16.15 5.14 4.33
CA GLU A 484 -14.98 5.97 4.09
C GLU A 484 -14.66 6.07 2.59
N LEU A 485 -14.64 4.95 1.86
CA LEU A 485 -14.47 4.90 0.40
C LEU A 485 -15.57 5.71 -0.32
N ARG A 486 -16.80 5.59 0.12
CA ARG A 486 -17.95 6.36 -0.44
C ARG A 486 -17.76 7.87 -0.24
N ARG A 487 -17.25 8.30 0.93
CA ARG A 487 -16.87 9.70 1.17
C ARG A 487 -15.75 10.19 0.26
N MET A 488 -14.88 9.28 -0.19
CA MET A 488 -13.83 9.58 -1.19
C MET A 488 -14.36 9.63 -2.63
N GLY A 489 -15.66 9.36 -2.85
CA GLY A 489 -16.27 9.28 -4.18
C GLY A 489 -16.02 7.96 -4.91
N ILE A 490 -15.66 6.89 -4.20
CA ILE A 490 -15.36 5.58 -4.75
C ILE A 490 -16.58 4.69 -4.56
N ARG A 491 -17.05 4.10 -5.67
CA ARG A 491 -18.11 3.10 -5.68
C ARG A 491 -17.51 1.72 -5.44
N THR A 492 -18.11 0.95 -4.54
CA THR A 492 -17.68 -0.40 -4.20
C THR A 492 -18.65 -1.43 -4.76
N VAL A 493 -18.11 -2.46 -5.41
CA VAL A 493 -18.90 -3.54 -6.00
C VAL A 493 -18.33 -4.88 -5.53
N MET A 494 -19.14 -5.65 -4.84
CA MET A 494 -18.77 -7.01 -4.45
C MET A 494 -18.98 -7.98 -5.61
N ILE A 495 -18.04 -8.87 -5.85
CA ILE A 495 -18.13 -9.92 -6.86
C ILE A 495 -18.13 -11.27 -6.15
N THR A 496 -19.04 -12.16 -6.54
CA THR A 496 -19.16 -13.49 -5.95
C THR A 496 -19.74 -14.51 -6.93
N GLY A 497 -19.35 -15.77 -6.79
CA GLY A 497 -20.00 -16.89 -7.45
C GLY A 497 -21.28 -17.39 -6.77
N ASP A 498 -21.68 -16.77 -5.64
CA ASP A 498 -22.89 -17.15 -4.93
C ASP A 498 -24.16 -16.75 -5.70
N ASN A 499 -25.29 -17.36 -5.30
CA ASN A 499 -26.58 -16.97 -5.81
C ASN A 499 -26.96 -15.51 -5.40
N PRO A 500 -27.89 -14.86 -6.14
CA PRO A 500 -28.25 -13.47 -5.90
C PRO A 500 -28.77 -13.14 -4.50
N LEU A 501 -29.46 -14.10 -3.83
CA LEU A 501 -30.01 -13.90 -2.48
C LEU A 501 -28.91 -13.82 -1.43
N THR A 502 -27.96 -14.74 -1.49
CA THR A 502 -26.78 -14.74 -0.62
C THR A 502 -25.91 -13.51 -0.86
N ALA A 503 -25.63 -13.21 -2.12
CA ALA A 503 -24.85 -12.05 -2.50
C ALA A 503 -25.46 -10.75 -1.97
N LYS A 504 -26.79 -10.61 -2.09
CA LYS A 504 -27.52 -9.45 -1.57
C LYS A 504 -27.40 -9.32 -0.06
N ALA A 505 -27.62 -10.43 0.67
CA ALA A 505 -27.55 -10.41 2.15
C ALA A 505 -26.16 -9.99 2.65
N ILE A 506 -25.09 -10.53 2.04
CA ILE A 506 -23.70 -10.18 2.41
C ILE A 506 -23.38 -8.73 2.00
N ALA A 507 -23.84 -8.28 0.83
CA ALA A 507 -23.64 -6.92 0.36
C ALA A 507 -24.30 -5.89 1.31
N GLU A 508 -25.51 -6.16 1.78
CA GLU A 508 -26.24 -5.31 2.74
C GLU A 508 -25.56 -5.33 4.12
N GLU A 509 -25.10 -6.50 4.58
CA GLU A 509 -24.37 -6.64 5.86
C GLU A 509 -23.05 -5.87 5.82
N ALA A 510 -22.27 -6.05 4.76
CA ALA A 510 -20.98 -5.38 4.56
C ALA A 510 -21.12 -3.89 4.26
N GLY A 511 -22.23 -3.46 3.64
CA GLY A 511 -22.48 -2.06 3.27
C GLY A 511 -21.82 -1.64 1.96
N VAL A 512 -21.58 -2.56 1.01
CA VAL A 512 -21.12 -2.24 -0.34
C VAL A 512 -22.23 -1.57 -1.15
N ASP A 513 -21.85 -0.82 -2.21
CA ASP A 513 -22.81 -0.06 -3.01
C ASP A 513 -23.56 -0.93 -4.03
N ASP A 514 -22.94 -2.04 -4.48
CA ASP A 514 -23.51 -2.92 -5.48
C ASP A 514 -22.86 -4.32 -5.41
N PHE A 515 -23.43 -5.29 -6.10
CA PHE A 515 -22.85 -6.63 -6.19
C PHE A 515 -23.10 -7.29 -7.55
N LEU A 516 -22.21 -8.20 -7.92
CA LEU A 516 -22.33 -9.11 -9.06
C LEU A 516 -22.34 -10.54 -8.53
N ALA A 517 -23.49 -11.20 -8.64
CA ALA A 517 -23.71 -12.60 -8.24
C ALA A 517 -23.47 -13.56 -9.39
N GLU A 518 -23.22 -14.85 -9.10
CA GLU A 518 -22.99 -15.92 -10.09
C GLU A 518 -21.93 -15.55 -11.14
N ALA A 519 -20.95 -14.72 -10.72
CA ALA A 519 -19.97 -14.11 -11.61
C ALA A 519 -18.96 -15.13 -12.14
N THR A 520 -18.87 -15.23 -13.45
CA THR A 520 -17.78 -15.92 -14.16
C THR A 520 -16.57 -14.99 -14.34
N PRO A 521 -15.38 -15.51 -14.68
CA PRO A 521 -14.23 -14.67 -15.04
C PRO A 521 -14.53 -13.69 -16.19
N GLU A 522 -15.34 -14.11 -17.15
CA GLU A 522 -15.80 -13.30 -18.28
C GLU A 522 -16.68 -12.14 -17.83
N ASP A 523 -17.58 -12.38 -16.87
CA ASP A 523 -18.47 -11.35 -16.31
C ASP A 523 -17.67 -10.31 -15.53
N LYS A 524 -16.64 -10.73 -14.78
CA LYS A 524 -15.69 -9.83 -14.09
C LYS A 524 -15.01 -8.90 -15.09
N MET A 525 -14.48 -9.46 -16.19
CA MET A 525 -13.84 -8.67 -17.25
C MET A 525 -14.83 -7.73 -17.96
N ALA A 526 -16.05 -8.20 -18.25
CA ALA A 526 -17.08 -7.39 -18.90
C ALA A 526 -17.49 -6.19 -18.03
N LEU A 527 -17.59 -6.39 -16.71
CA LEU A 527 -17.87 -5.32 -15.75
C LEU A 527 -16.75 -4.27 -15.77
N ILE A 528 -15.47 -4.68 -15.69
CA ILE A 528 -14.32 -3.76 -15.74
C ILE A 528 -14.36 -2.94 -17.03
N LYS A 529 -14.48 -3.57 -18.18
CA LYS A 529 -14.53 -2.89 -19.48
C LYS A 529 -15.70 -1.90 -19.58
N ARG A 530 -16.85 -2.26 -19.02
CA ARG A 530 -18.03 -1.37 -19.01
C ARG A 530 -17.78 -0.11 -18.16
N GLU A 531 -17.20 -0.25 -16.99
CA GLU A 531 -16.85 0.90 -16.13
C GLU A 531 -15.75 1.77 -16.79
N GLN A 532 -14.74 1.15 -17.39
CA GLN A 532 -13.67 1.83 -18.13
C GLN A 532 -14.20 2.58 -19.38
N ALA A 533 -15.16 2.02 -20.10
CA ALA A 533 -15.80 2.68 -21.23
C ALA A 533 -16.56 3.97 -20.82
N GLY A 534 -16.99 4.05 -19.55
CA GLY A 534 -17.54 5.25 -18.94
C GLY A 534 -16.50 6.28 -18.48
N GLY A 535 -15.21 6.07 -18.79
CA GLY A 535 -14.11 6.96 -18.39
C GLY A 535 -13.68 6.81 -16.92
N LYS A 536 -14.11 5.75 -16.25
CA LYS A 536 -13.78 5.49 -14.85
C LYS A 536 -12.55 4.60 -14.75
N LEU A 537 -11.69 4.86 -13.76
CA LEU A 537 -10.60 3.96 -13.40
C LEU A 537 -11.10 2.91 -12.40
N VAL A 538 -10.76 1.68 -12.68
CA VAL A 538 -11.21 0.51 -11.92
C VAL A 538 -10.05 -0.12 -11.18
N ALA A 539 -10.21 -0.33 -9.86
CA ALA A 539 -9.33 -1.17 -9.08
C ALA A 539 -10.01 -2.50 -8.76
N MET A 540 -9.22 -3.57 -8.74
CA MET A 540 -9.68 -4.90 -8.39
C MET A 540 -8.66 -5.60 -7.48
N THR A 541 -9.16 -6.36 -6.50
CA THR A 541 -8.36 -7.33 -5.72
C THR A 541 -8.75 -8.74 -6.11
N GLY A 542 -7.77 -9.65 -6.11
CA GLY A 542 -8.00 -11.07 -6.34
C GLY A 542 -6.79 -11.92 -5.94
N ASP A 543 -7.00 -13.20 -5.68
CA ASP A 543 -5.97 -14.15 -5.27
C ASP A 543 -5.94 -15.43 -6.12
N GLY A 544 -7.03 -15.73 -6.84
CA GLY A 544 -7.17 -16.93 -7.65
C GLY A 544 -6.66 -16.78 -9.08
N THR A 545 -6.36 -17.92 -9.71
CA THR A 545 -6.04 -18.01 -11.16
C THR A 545 -7.19 -17.47 -12.03
N ASN A 546 -8.42 -17.63 -11.56
CA ASN A 546 -9.62 -17.14 -12.24
C ASN A 546 -9.70 -15.60 -12.25
N ASP A 547 -9.01 -14.93 -11.34
CA ASP A 547 -8.96 -13.47 -11.26
C ASP A 547 -7.88 -12.86 -12.15
N ALA A 548 -6.88 -13.63 -12.57
CA ALA A 548 -5.74 -13.14 -13.32
C ALA A 548 -6.13 -12.30 -14.57
N PRO A 549 -7.08 -12.72 -15.42
CA PRO A 549 -7.48 -11.90 -16.56
C PRO A 549 -8.12 -10.56 -16.15
N ALA A 550 -8.91 -10.55 -15.09
CA ALA A 550 -9.56 -9.35 -14.58
C ALA A 550 -8.55 -8.41 -13.86
N LEU A 551 -7.58 -8.96 -13.10
CA LEU A 551 -6.48 -8.20 -12.52
C LEU A 551 -5.62 -7.51 -13.58
N ALA A 552 -5.34 -8.21 -14.69
CA ALA A 552 -4.59 -7.64 -15.80
C ALA A 552 -5.36 -6.54 -16.55
N GLN A 553 -6.69 -6.63 -16.62
CA GLN A 553 -7.56 -5.67 -17.29
C GLN A 553 -7.79 -4.42 -16.43
N ALA A 554 -7.79 -4.54 -15.10
CA ALA A 554 -8.04 -3.42 -14.19
C ALA A 554 -6.90 -2.38 -14.28
N ASP A 555 -7.23 -1.10 -14.08
CA ASP A 555 -6.24 -0.02 -14.03
C ASP A 555 -5.32 -0.19 -12.82
N VAL A 556 -5.87 -0.72 -11.72
CA VAL A 556 -5.14 -1.11 -10.51
C VAL A 556 -5.56 -2.54 -10.14
N GLY A 557 -4.75 -3.52 -10.53
CA GLY A 557 -4.93 -4.92 -10.17
C GLY A 557 -4.04 -5.27 -8.98
N VAL A 558 -4.63 -5.57 -7.82
CA VAL A 558 -3.90 -5.92 -6.59
C VAL A 558 -4.01 -7.42 -6.35
N ALA A 559 -2.94 -8.13 -6.56
CA ALA A 559 -2.84 -9.55 -6.22
C ALA A 559 -2.46 -9.73 -4.75
N MET A 560 -3.04 -10.73 -4.10
CA MET A 560 -2.66 -11.11 -2.74
C MET A 560 -1.39 -11.95 -2.74
N ASN A 561 -0.53 -11.80 -1.73
CA ASN A 561 0.68 -12.64 -1.61
C ASN A 561 0.35 -14.13 -1.42
N THR A 562 -0.76 -14.44 -0.78
CA THR A 562 -1.27 -15.80 -0.64
C THR A 562 -1.82 -16.38 -1.95
N GLY A 563 -2.06 -15.53 -2.95
CA GLY A 563 -2.65 -15.92 -4.22
C GLY A 563 -1.69 -16.70 -5.13
N THR A 564 -2.24 -17.17 -6.24
CA THR A 564 -1.51 -17.96 -7.25
C THR A 564 -0.43 -17.15 -7.96
N SER A 565 0.58 -17.82 -8.51
CA SER A 565 1.62 -17.17 -9.33
C SER A 565 1.01 -16.41 -10.51
N ALA A 566 -0.03 -16.94 -11.14
CA ALA A 566 -0.73 -16.30 -12.25
C ALA A 566 -1.40 -14.96 -11.82
N ALA A 567 -2.03 -14.93 -10.64
CA ALA A 567 -2.62 -13.70 -10.11
C ALA A 567 -1.54 -12.64 -9.80
N LYS A 568 -0.41 -13.05 -9.19
CA LYS A 568 0.71 -12.13 -8.88
C LYS A 568 1.38 -11.56 -10.14
N GLU A 569 1.44 -12.32 -11.23
CA GLU A 569 1.99 -11.86 -12.50
C GLU A 569 1.03 -10.95 -13.26
N ALA A 570 -0.27 -11.18 -13.14
CA ALA A 570 -1.29 -10.39 -13.80
C ALA A 570 -1.53 -9.04 -13.13
N GLY A 571 -1.42 -8.97 -11.82
CA GLY A 571 -1.59 -7.75 -11.05
C GLY A 571 -0.45 -6.75 -11.30
N ASN A 572 -0.77 -5.46 -11.26
CA ASN A 572 0.24 -4.39 -11.30
C ASN A 572 0.64 -3.89 -9.89
N MET A 573 0.05 -4.48 -8.85
CA MET A 573 0.44 -4.37 -7.44
C MET A 573 0.32 -5.72 -6.75
N VAL A 574 1.10 -5.93 -5.70
CA VAL A 574 1.01 -7.10 -4.81
C VAL A 574 0.90 -6.62 -3.37
N ASP A 575 -0.14 -7.07 -2.69
CA ASP A 575 -0.30 -6.89 -1.25
C ASP A 575 0.39 -8.05 -0.51
N LEU A 576 1.46 -7.73 0.20
CA LEU A 576 2.30 -8.71 0.89
C LEU A 576 1.61 -9.26 2.16
N ASP A 577 0.74 -8.49 2.79
CA ASP A 577 -0.02 -8.90 3.98
C ASP A 577 -1.26 -9.74 3.63
N SER A 578 -1.58 -9.83 2.34
CA SER A 578 -2.83 -10.47 1.87
C SER A 578 -4.08 -9.94 2.60
N ASN A 579 -4.07 -8.64 2.87
CA ASN A 579 -5.17 -7.96 3.55
C ASN A 579 -5.96 -7.12 2.54
N PRO A 580 -7.14 -7.55 2.14
CA PRO A 580 -7.92 -6.87 1.10
C PRO A 580 -8.33 -5.44 1.46
N THR A 581 -8.30 -5.06 2.74
CA THR A 581 -8.54 -3.66 3.17
C THR A 581 -7.36 -2.75 2.82
N LYS A 582 -6.19 -3.29 2.44
CA LYS A 582 -5.03 -2.55 1.96
C LYS A 582 -5.34 -1.69 0.73
N LEU A 583 -6.31 -2.09 -0.07
CA LEU A 583 -6.70 -1.31 -1.26
C LEU A 583 -7.16 0.11 -0.88
N ILE A 584 -7.74 0.28 0.30
CA ILE A 584 -8.10 1.62 0.83
C ILE A 584 -6.83 2.44 1.06
N GLU A 585 -5.82 1.85 1.70
CA GLU A 585 -4.53 2.51 1.94
C GLU A 585 -3.80 2.82 0.63
N ILE A 586 -3.87 1.92 -0.35
CA ILE A 586 -3.31 2.12 -1.69
C ILE A 586 -3.94 3.34 -2.36
N VAL A 587 -5.27 3.44 -2.34
CA VAL A 587 -6.00 4.58 -2.90
C VAL A 587 -5.69 5.87 -2.14
N GLU A 588 -5.62 5.85 -0.83
CA GLU A 588 -5.24 7.01 -0.02
C GLU A 588 -3.84 7.52 -0.37
N ILE A 589 -2.86 6.61 -0.51
CA ILE A 589 -1.48 6.97 -0.89
C ILE A 589 -1.45 7.52 -2.31
N GLY A 590 -2.19 6.93 -3.25
CA GLY A 590 -2.34 7.44 -4.61
C GLY A 590 -2.93 8.86 -4.63
N LYS A 591 -4.04 9.08 -3.92
CA LYS A 591 -4.66 10.42 -3.76
C LYS A 591 -3.70 11.41 -3.10
N GLN A 592 -2.98 11.00 -2.07
CA GLN A 592 -1.98 11.83 -1.42
C GLN A 592 -0.86 12.22 -2.38
N LEU A 593 -0.42 11.31 -3.25
CA LEU A 593 0.59 11.58 -4.28
C LEU A 593 0.12 12.67 -5.25
N LEU A 594 -1.10 12.52 -5.80
CA LEU A 594 -1.70 13.48 -6.73
C LEU A 594 -1.88 14.87 -6.09
N ILE A 595 -2.40 14.91 -4.85
CA ILE A 595 -2.59 16.16 -4.09
C ILE A 595 -1.26 16.83 -3.81
N THR A 596 -0.23 16.08 -3.42
CA THR A 596 1.10 16.61 -3.14
C THR A 596 1.70 17.23 -4.38
N ARG A 597 1.59 16.57 -5.52
CA ARG A 597 2.05 17.08 -6.82
C ARG A 597 1.31 18.37 -7.18
N GLY A 598 -0.01 18.38 -7.09
CA GLY A 598 -0.85 19.57 -7.36
C GLY A 598 -0.53 20.73 -6.42
N ALA A 599 -0.38 20.48 -5.14
CA ALA A 599 -0.05 21.50 -4.14
C ALA A 599 1.33 22.14 -4.39
N LEU A 600 2.35 21.33 -4.65
CA LEU A 600 3.70 21.83 -4.93
C LEU A 600 3.81 22.53 -6.29
N THR A 601 3.06 22.08 -7.29
CA THR A 601 2.97 22.78 -8.58
C THR A 601 2.31 24.15 -8.41
N THR A 602 1.21 24.23 -7.68
CA THR A 602 0.52 25.50 -7.38
C THR A 602 1.42 26.45 -6.62
N PHE A 603 2.10 25.94 -5.59
CA PHE A 603 3.08 26.73 -4.82
C PHE A 603 4.21 27.26 -5.72
N SER A 604 4.80 26.40 -6.56
CA SER A 604 5.91 26.76 -7.43
C SER A 604 5.52 27.89 -8.40
N ILE A 605 4.40 27.73 -9.10
CA ILE A 605 3.92 28.76 -10.05
C ILE A 605 3.68 30.10 -9.33
N ALA A 606 2.99 30.09 -8.19
CA ALA A 606 2.73 31.30 -7.41
C ALA A 606 4.03 31.96 -6.90
N ASN A 607 4.98 31.13 -6.44
CA ASN A 607 6.29 31.54 -5.97
C ASN A 607 7.12 32.19 -7.09
N ASP A 608 7.09 31.60 -8.28
CA ASP A 608 7.87 32.12 -9.42
C ASP A 608 7.30 33.48 -9.91
N VAL A 609 5.97 33.61 -9.94
CA VAL A 609 5.32 34.92 -10.25
C VAL A 609 5.69 35.98 -9.21
N ALA A 610 5.72 35.65 -7.92
CA ALA A 610 6.02 36.62 -6.87
C ALA A 610 7.46 37.20 -6.96
N LYS A 611 8.42 36.46 -7.49
CA LYS A 611 9.79 36.92 -7.69
C LYS A 611 9.93 38.05 -8.72
N TYR A 612 8.95 38.22 -9.63
CA TYR A 612 8.93 39.36 -10.57
C TYR A 612 8.95 40.69 -9.84
N PHE A 613 8.27 40.78 -8.69
CA PHE A 613 8.22 42.00 -7.86
C PHE A 613 9.54 42.33 -7.18
N ALA A 614 10.49 41.40 -7.14
CA ALA A 614 11.86 41.67 -6.69
C ALA A 614 12.76 42.09 -7.87
N ILE A 615 12.73 41.34 -8.96
CA ILE A 615 13.75 41.41 -9.99
C ILE A 615 13.46 42.51 -11.02
N ILE A 616 12.20 42.69 -11.48
CA ILE A 616 11.85 43.67 -12.50
C ILE A 616 12.10 45.12 -12.03
N PRO A 617 11.67 45.54 -10.84
CA PRO A 617 12.02 46.85 -10.32
C PRO A 617 13.52 47.04 -10.19
N ALA A 618 14.26 46.04 -9.70
CA ALA A 618 15.70 46.06 -9.59
C ALA A 618 16.43 46.34 -10.93
N MET A 619 15.90 45.75 -12.02
CA MET A 619 16.52 45.92 -13.38
C MET A 619 16.19 47.25 -14.02
N PHE A 620 14.99 47.80 -13.83
CA PHE A 620 14.45 48.85 -14.68
C PHE A 620 13.99 50.14 -13.96
N ALA A 621 13.95 50.17 -12.62
CA ALA A 621 13.50 51.34 -11.88
C ALA A 621 14.33 52.60 -12.11
N VAL A 622 15.64 52.40 -12.43
CA VAL A 622 16.55 53.51 -12.77
C VAL A 622 16.12 54.24 -14.06
N VAL A 623 15.66 53.47 -15.07
CA VAL A 623 15.18 54.03 -16.35
C VAL A 623 13.74 54.46 -16.31
N TYR A 624 12.94 53.68 -15.64
CA TYR A 624 11.51 53.87 -15.51
C TYR A 624 11.13 54.01 -14.01
N PRO A 625 11.30 55.22 -13.43
CA PRO A 625 11.03 55.44 -11.98
C PRO A 625 9.64 55.01 -11.55
N GLY A 626 8.66 54.98 -12.47
CA GLY A 626 7.32 54.50 -12.20
C GLY A 626 7.28 53.01 -11.80
N LEU A 627 8.28 52.20 -12.16
CA LEU A 627 8.38 50.79 -11.77
C LEU A 627 8.77 50.58 -10.31
N ASP A 628 9.32 51.61 -9.66
CA ASP A 628 9.61 51.57 -8.22
C ASP A 628 8.34 51.33 -7.38
N LYS A 629 7.15 51.68 -7.89
CA LYS A 629 5.86 51.31 -7.29
C LYS A 629 5.62 49.82 -7.17
N LEU A 630 6.32 49.02 -8.00
CA LEU A 630 6.29 47.55 -7.94
C LEU A 630 7.30 46.99 -6.93
N ASN A 631 8.22 47.81 -6.42
CA ASN A 631 9.17 47.44 -5.35
C ASN A 631 8.49 47.33 -3.99
N ILE A 632 7.48 46.48 -3.91
CA ILE A 632 6.65 46.27 -2.70
C ILE A 632 7.54 45.81 -1.52
N MET A 633 8.61 45.08 -1.81
CA MET A 633 9.53 44.54 -0.81
C MET A 633 10.52 45.59 -0.30
N GLN A 634 10.65 46.75 -0.98
CA GLN A 634 11.62 47.81 -0.65
C GLN A 634 13.03 47.23 -0.45
N LEU A 635 13.55 46.59 -1.50
CA LEU A 635 14.84 45.93 -1.48
C LEU A 635 15.99 46.97 -1.53
N SER A 636 17.12 46.67 -0.90
CA SER A 636 18.19 47.62 -0.58
C SER A 636 18.93 48.13 -1.83
N SER A 637 19.21 47.26 -2.81
CA SER A 637 19.85 47.61 -4.08
C SER A 637 19.45 46.61 -5.17
N PRO A 638 19.63 46.95 -6.47
CA PRO A 638 19.41 46.03 -7.58
C PRO A 638 20.17 44.72 -7.45
N GLN A 639 21.43 44.78 -7.07
CA GLN A 639 22.29 43.59 -6.93
C GLN A 639 21.85 42.73 -5.76
N SER A 640 21.53 43.34 -4.58
CA SER A 640 21.00 42.65 -3.43
C SER A 640 19.66 41.99 -3.75
N ALA A 641 18.75 42.66 -4.47
CA ALA A 641 17.46 42.13 -4.88
C ALA A 641 17.57 40.87 -5.73
N ILE A 642 18.44 40.90 -6.75
CA ILE A 642 18.66 39.78 -7.68
C ILE A 642 19.31 38.60 -6.92
N LEU A 643 20.38 38.89 -6.14
CA LEU A 643 21.05 37.87 -5.36
C LEU A 643 20.10 37.23 -4.33
N SER A 644 19.32 38.03 -3.62
CA SER A 644 18.31 37.53 -2.65
C SER A 644 17.27 36.65 -3.28
N ALA A 645 16.83 36.96 -4.50
CA ALA A 645 15.88 36.12 -5.23
C ALA A 645 16.50 34.76 -5.63
N VAL A 646 17.78 34.76 -6.06
CA VAL A 646 18.50 33.51 -6.41
C VAL A 646 18.76 32.65 -5.17
N VAL A 647 19.19 33.28 -4.06
CA VAL A 647 19.38 32.62 -2.76
C VAL A 647 18.07 32.01 -2.27
N PHE A 648 16.99 32.78 -2.28
CA PHE A 648 15.67 32.29 -1.90
C PHE A 648 15.24 31.10 -2.78
N ASN A 649 15.48 31.14 -4.09
CA ASN A 649 15.16 30.05 -5.02
C ASN A 649 15.86 28.74 -4.64
N ALA A 650 17.12 28.79 -4.21
CA ALA A 650 17.82 27.60 -3.72
C ALA A 650 17.26 27.09 -2.37
N LEU A 651 17.02 28.00 -1.42
CA LEU A 651 16.59 27.65 -0.07
C LEU A 651 15.15 27.09 -0.03
N ILE A 652 14.25 27.60 -0.89
CA ILE A 652 12.87 27.13 -0.92
C ILE A 652 12.77 25.69 -1.41
N ILE A 653 13.66 25.22 -2.29
CA ILE A 653 13.76 23.83 -2.68
C ILE A 653 13.99 22.96 -1.46
N ILE A 654 14.99 23.32 -0.61
CA ILE A 654 15.30 22.56 0.62
C ILE A 654 14.10 22.57 1.57
N ALA A 655 13.46 23.73 1.75
CA ALA A 655 12.32 23.88 2.64
C ALA A 655 11.11 23.02 2.22
N LEU A 656 10.95 22.75 0.92
CA LEU A 656 9.85 21.94 0.39
C LEU A 656 10.15 20.43 0.28
N VAL A 657 11.42 20.00 0.42
CA VAL A 657 11.78 18.57 0.42
C VAL A 657 10.97 17.76 1.44
N PRO A 658 10.80 18.20 2.71
CA PRO A 658 9.96 17.47 3.66
C PRO A 658 8.53 17.27 3.18
N LEU A 659 7.95 18.29 2.56
CA LEU A 659 6.59 18.22 2.04
C LEU A 659 6.51 17.29 0.82
N ALA A 660 7.52 17.29 -0.06
CA ALA A 660 7.60 16.39 -1.19
C ALA A 660 7.72 14.91 -0.76
N LEU A 661 8.55 14.63 0.25
CA LEU A 661 8.81 13.27 0.73
C LEU A 661 7.70 12.72 1.64
N LYS A 662 7.16 13.51 2.59
CA LYS A 662 6.03 13.09 3.45
C LYS A 662 4.70 13.11 2.74
N GLY A 663 4.56 13.96 1.75
CA GLY A 663 3.30 14.27 1.10
C GLY A 663 2.40 15.20 1.93
N VAL A 664 1.49 15.85 1.23
CA VAL A 664 0.41 16.64 1.84
C VAL A 664 -0.56 15.70 2.52
N ARG A 665 -0.95 16.01 3.75
CA ARG A 665 -1.90 15.17 4.49
C ARG A 665 -3.24 15.11 3.77
N TYR A 666 -3.62 13.91 3.36
CA TYR A 666 -4.92 13.64 2.77
C TYR A 666 -6.03 13.77 3.83
N ARG A 667 -7.15 14.39 3.46
CA ARG A 667 -8.40 14.39 4.22
C ARG A 667 -9.53 14.15 3.22
N PRO A 668 -10.34 13.11 3.42
CA PRO A 668 -11.48 12.83 2.55
C PRO A 668 -12.36 14.07 2.40
N SER A 669 -12.49 14.58 1.18
CA SER A 669 -13.27 15.77 0.86
C SER A 669 -13.57 15.80 -0.64
N SER A 670 -14.57 16.60 -1.05
CA SER A 670 -14.88 16.77 -2.47
C SER A 670 -13.72 17.42 -3.24
N ALA A 671 -13.64 17.17 -4.55
CA ALA A 671 -12.61 17.72 -5.44
C ALA A 671 -12.56 19.26 -5.37
N ASP A 672 -13.73 19.93 -5.34
CA ASP A 672 -13.83 21.39 -5.24
C ASP A 672 -13.28 21.93 -3.92
N SER A 673 -13.60 21.26 -2.80
CA SER A 673 -13.08 21.63 -1.48
C SER A 673 -11.57 21.50 -1.42
N MET A 674 -11.05 20.44 -2.02
CA MET A 674 -9.62 20.16 -2.11
C MET A 674 -8.89 21.18 -2.96
N LEU A 675 -9.46 21.54 -4.12
CA LEU A 675 -8.91 22.57 -5.00
C LEU A 675 -8.87 23.94 -4.30
N ARG A 676 -9.97 24.36 -3.68
CA ARG A 676 -10.03 25.64 -2.92
C ARG A 676 -9.01 25.68 -1.80
N ARG A 677 -8.85 24.58 -1.07
CA ARG A 677 -7.87 24.47 0.00
C ARG A 677 -6.44 24.53 -0.53
N ASN A 678 -6.14 23.85 -1.64
CA ASN A 678 -4.83 23.90 -2.25
C ASN A 678 -4.50 25.31 -2.77
N LEU A 679 -5.41 25.95 -3.45
CA LEU A 679 -5.23 27.33 -3.89
C LEU A 679 -5.08 28.30 -2.71
N GLY A 680 -5.87 28.15 -1.65
CA GLY A 680 -5.79 29.00 -0.45
C GLY A 680 -4.48 28.82 0.33
N ILE A 681 -4.02 27.58 0.53
CA ILE A 681 -2.80 27.33 1.32
C ILE A 681 -1.54 27.47 0.47
N TYR A 682 -1.48 26.76 -0.66
CA TYR A 682 -0.25 26.67 -1.45
C TYR A 682 -0.15 27.77 -2.51
N GLY A 683 -1.27 28.24 -3.07
CA GLY A 683 -1.28 29.38 -3.97
C GLY A 683 -0.97 30.68 -3.24
N LEU A 684 -1.72 31.01 -2.19
CA LEU A 684 -1.47 32.19 -1.38
C LEU A 684 -0.14 32.09 -0.62
N GLY A 685 0.19 30.92 -0.06
CA GLY A 685 1.47 30.67 0.60
C GLY A 685 2.65 30.83 -0.35
N GLY A 686 2.53 30.30 -1.59
CA GLY A 686 3.53 30.47 -2.64
C GLY A 686 3.70 31.93 -3.07
N LEU A 687 2.61 32.70 -3.10
CA LEU A 687 2.67 34.13 -3.40
C LEU A 687 3.34 34.92 -2.27
N VAL A 688 3.02 34.65 -1.01
CA VAL A 688 3.51 35.43 0.15
C VAL A 688 4.93 35.06 0.54
N ALA A 689 5.31 33.76 0.43
CA ALA A 689 6.61 33.28 0.88
C ALA A 689 7.80 34.02 0.28
N PRO A 690 7.86 34.34 -1.04
CA PRO A 690 8.94 35.12 -1.61
C PRO A 690 9.03 36.55 -1.05
N PHE A 691 7.88 37.22 -0.80
CA PHE A 691 7.92 38.58 -0.26
C PHE A 691 8.59 38.62 1.10
N ILE A 692 8.31 37.62 1.96
CA ILE A 692 8.95 37.54 3.28
C ILE A 692 10.37 37.03 3.16
N GLY A 693 10.58 35.93 2.44
CA GLY A 693 11.88 35.25 2.37
C GLY A 693 12.95 36.08 1.66
N ILE A 694 12.63 36.68 0.52
CA ILE A 694 13.54 37.55 -0.22
C ILE A 694 13.90 38.78 0.62
N LYS A 695 12.92 39.39 1.30
CA LYS A 695 13.18 40.55 2.16
C LYS A 695 14.10 40.21 3.34
N ILE A 696 13.89 39.08 4.01
CA ILE A 696 14.77 38.61 5.10
C ILE A 696 16.20 38.41 4.56
N ILE A 697 16.35 37.78 3.40
CA ILE A 697 17.67 37.54 2.78
C ILE A 697 18.31 38.87 2.40
N ASP A 698 17.57 39.80 1.80
CA ASP A 698 18.03 41.13 1.45
C ASP A 698 18.59 41.89 2.70
N MET A 699 17.86 41.83 3.81
CA MET A 699 18.33 42.42 5.07
C MET A 699 19.64 41.81 5.56
N VAL A 700 19.85 40.51 5.35
CA VAL A 700 21.12 39.85 5.73
C VAL A 700 22.24 40.23 4.76
N ILE A 701 21.98 40.25 3.47
CA ILE A 701 22.95 40.59 2.43
C ILE A 701 23.37 42.05 2.54
N SER A 702 22.45 42.97 2.84
CA SER A 702 22.73 44.38 3.00
C SER A 702 23.65 44.70 4.20
N LEU A 703 23.89 43.76 5.13
CA LEU A 703 24.87 43.88 6.19
C LEU A 703 26.33 43.70 5.69
N VAL A 704 26.50 43.18 4.47
CA VAL A 704 27.83 42.95 3.89
C VAL A 704 28.32 44.25 3.24
N PRO A 705 29.46 44.81 3.67
CA PRO A 705 30.02 46.02 3.07
C PRO A 705 30.27 45.85 1.56
N GLY A 706 29.76 46.75 0.72
CA GLY A 706 29.92 46.72 -0.74
C GLY A 706 28.69 46.20 -1.48
N LEU A 707 27.60 45.83 -0.79
CA LEU A 707 26.32 45.40 -1.31
C LEU A 707 25.17 46.42 -1.15
N ASN A 708 25.45 47.52 -0.49
CA ASN A 708 24.50 48.62 -0.28
C ASN A 708 24.51 49.61 -1.45
#